data_2ea42d5baa086bc606c02e690b681547
#
_entry.id   2ea42d5baa086bc606c02e690b681547
#
_cell.length_a   1.000
_cell.length_b   1.000
_cell.length_c   1.000
_cell.angle_alpha   90.00
_cell.angle_beta   90.00
_cell.angle_gamma   90.00
#
_symmetry.space_group_name_H-M   'P 1'
#
loop_
_entity.id
_entity.type
_entity.pdbx_description
1 polymer ?
#
loop_
_entity_poly.entity_id
_entity_poly.type
_entity_poly.pdbx_seq_one_letter_code
_entity_poly.pdbx_strand_id
1 'polypeptide(L)'
;MSSTLHRNTPSLAVIDPRGLSIRSVQMSRTTEERPAEIRVTHQRFDPAGRSVARHDPRLFEQALAHFDTPANLYRTFSLSGGVLLVESVDSGWCLTLAGEASQALERRDGRDSCRVTEYDDLLRPARILEQGRTVERFGYGAADAFEHNQCNQVIRHDDPAGSLFVTDYGVSGAVLDDARSFLLEPVSPDWPLAESGRDALLESDRLHSRRTVNALGEVLEQTDARGNTQRFHQTVAGQLKTVELQQADALQTLVSDIQYNAFNQVEQETAGNGVTSRYVYDPQTGRLNELLATSADGGTLQHLKYVYDPVGNVLEVADPAQRMGPFVRRLVESVRHYRYDTLYQLIEATGVEVKTDTSHGPALPGMQNLPPDPNQIINYTQTYDYDAAGNLLTMHHVGAQTFTRKMRVAPDSNRSLPEGEVDTDFADSFDANGNLLQLVRGQSLSWNVRNQLQQITTVQRETGLNDEERYVYDGQGQRVRKINSAQASGRTLINEVRYLPGLEIRTTADGEILHVITAQAGRNGVRVLHWEAGKPNGIANDQVRYSLTDHLGSSTLELDQQGGLISQESYYPFGGTAWWAARSVVEAKYKTVRYSGKERDASGLYYYGYRYYAPWLQRWINPDPAGEVDGLNVYRMVKNNPTAEIDINGLIGERRGAKGATEASKFHYDHYLVPKIMERKEQNKEHAIASVMKRAGLERANAAGELLDASVGVLESSVMTFNIRPDKLGRLSGKGMINTWKTLKQENSYTEMRDRFENQMFEYGNSTSALVRKASLPGKQKTKQCSRPLYGALQIAPDSQTVGGAPTYGTAAFQLSEDARRYMTFTAADSLSTGAALKDLASRGNVFPLITNMRPDTWEVLNAALNKSLPAVRVTESSSYVEWQSHAPVQWDEMEFLEFARRADFEKALAAPSTLAFIERFSVNVRLKGL
;
A
#
# COMPACT_ATOMS: atom_id res chain seq x y z
N MET A 1 20.83 -1.50 17.52
CA MET A 1 20.53 -0.39 18.42
C MET A 1 20.83 -0.81 19.84
N SER A 2 21.41 0.11 20.62
CA SER A 2 21.56 -0.12 22.03
C SER A 2 20.17 -0.21 22.70
N SER A 3 19.95 -1.22 23.54
CA SER A 3 18.73 -1.33 24.34
C SER A 3 18.51 -0.11 25.26
N THR A 4 19.55 0.67 25.46
CA THR A 4 19.56 1.89 26.29
C THR A 4 18.89 3.08 25.59
N LEU A 5 18.96 3.21 24.24
CA LEU A 5 18.28 4.27 23.52
C LEU A 5 16.75 4.23 23.72
N HIS A 6 16.17 3.04 23.74
CA HIS A 6 14.73 2.81 23.91
C HIS A 6 14.30 2.65 25.38
N ARG A 7 15.23 2.82 26.34
CA ARG A 7 14.90 2.71 27.75
C ARG A 7 13.99 3.87 28.18
N ASN A 8 12.86 3.54 28.83
CA ASN A 8 11.87 4.50 29.30
C ASN A 8 11.24 5.38 28.17
N THR A 9 11.00 4.79 27.00
CA THR A 9 10.29 5.43 25.90
C THR A 9 9.04 4.65 25.50
N PRO A 10 8.06 4.44 26.41
CA PRO A 10 6.82 3.75 26.09
C PRO A 10 5.94 4.58 25.16
N SER A 11 5.07 3.91 24.41
CA SER A 11 3.92 4.53 23.77
C SER A 11 2.73 4.47 24.72
N LEU A 12 1.99 5.57 24.87
CA LEU A 12 0.84 5.66 25.79
C LEU A 12 -0.39 6.10 25.00
N ALA A 13 -1.54 5.50 25.28
CA ALA A 13 -2.84 5.95 24.82
C ALA A 13 -3.61 6.60 25.98
N VAL A 14 -4.22 7.76 25.72
CA VAL A 14 -5.12 8.43 26.67
C VAL A 14 -6.53 8.31 26.14
N ILE A 15 -7.41 7.71 26.93
CA ILE A 15 -8.81 7.49 26.57
C ILE A 15 -9.74 8.41 27.34
N ASP A 16 -10.88 8.79 26.76
CA ASP A 16 -11.95 9.51 27.42
C ASP A 16 -12.88 8.54 28.18
N PRO A 17 -13.85 9.03 28.96
CA PRO A 17 -14.79 8.15 29.69
C PRO A 17 -15.65 7.24 28.80
N ARG A 18 -15.72 7.49 27.48
CA ARG A 18 -16.43 6.65 26.51
C ARG A 18 -15.54 5.54 25.94
N GLY A 19 -14.23 5.50 26.32
CA GLY A 19 -13.26 4.56 25.80
C GLY A 19 -12.59 5.01 24.48
N LEU A 20 -12.82 6.24 24.02
CA LEU A 20 -12.25 6.76 22.79
C LEU A 20 -10.82 7.27 23.04
N SER A 21 -9.87 6.88 22.20
CA SER A 21 -8.48 7.31 22.30
C SER A 21 -8.36 8.79 21.87
N ILE A 22 -8.25 9.70 22.83
CA ILE A 22 -8.15 11.14 22.60
C ILE A 22 -6.71 11.62 22.38
N ARG A 23 -5.71 10.87 22.85
CA ARG A 23 -4.28 11.17 22.65
C ARG A 23 -3.48 9.89 22.48
N SER A 24 -2.55 9.94 21.55
CA SER A 24 -1.43 8.99 21.46
C SER A 24 -0.16 9.72 21.84
N VAL A 25 0.59 9.20 22.81
CA VAL A 25 1.82 9.81 23.32
C VAL A 25 2.98 8.91 22.95
N GLN A 26 3.94 9.45 22.23
CA GLN A 26 5.20 8.80 21.87
C GLN A 26 6.36 9.57 22.46
N MET A 27 7.49 8.91 22.69
CA MET A 27 8.67 9.52 23.24
C MET A 27 9.82 9.46 22.27
N SER A 28 10.28 10.64 21.80
CA SER A 28 11.35 10.79 20.82
C SER A 28 12.68 11.08 21.50
N ARG A 29 13.73 10.35 21.08
CA ARG A 29 15.09 10.56 21.53
C ARG A 29 16.08 10.09 20.46
N THR A 30 17.10 10.90 20.19
CA THR A 30 18.14 10.64 19.17
C THR A 30 19.42 10.05 19.76
N THR A 31 19.73 10.33 21.02
CA THR A 31 20.89 9.79 21.74
C THR A 31 20.51 9.37 23.16
N GLU A 32 21.30 8.50 23.77
CA GLU A 32 21.02 7.95 25.11
C GLU A 32 21.11 9.00 26.23
N GLU A 33 21.96 10.01 26.03
CA GLU A 33 22.21 11.07 27.02
C GLU A 33 21.11 12.14 27.06
N ARG A 34 20.33 12.27 25.97
CA ARG A 34 19.25 13.24 25.90
C ARG A 34 17.99 12.73 26.61
N PRO A 35 17.26 13.60 27.32
CA PRO A 35 15.93 13.24 27.78
C PRO A 35 15.01 12.96 26.59
N ALA A 36 14.05 12.05 26.74
CA ALA A 36 13.06 11.80 25.72
C ALA A 36 12.07 12.96 25.64
N GLU A 37 11.84 13.46 24.43
CA GLU A 37 10.80 14.45 24.13
C GLU A 37 9.45 13.77 24.00
N ILE A 38 8.41 14.37 24.58
CA ILE A 38 7.05 13.86 24.49
C ILE A 38 6.41 14.37 23.20
N ARG A 39 5.89 13.44 22.40
CA ARG A 39 5.19 13.71 21.13
C ARG A 39 3.73 13.29 21.27
N VAL A 40 2.80 14.24 21.31
CA VAL A 40 1.37 13.98 21.54
C VAL A 40 0.59 14.20 20.25
N THR A 41 0.05 13.14 19.67
CA THR A 41 -1.01 13.23 18.66
C THR A 41 -2.35 13.30 19.38
N HIS A 42 -3.14 14.31 19.09
CA HIS A 42 -4.44 14.56 19.74
C HIS A 42 -5.58 14.42 18.74
N GLN A 43 -6.68 13.83 19.19
CA GLN A 43 -7.90 13.79 18.39
C GLN A 43 -9.13 14.14 19.25
N ARG A 44 -10.09 14.77 18.60
CA ARG A 44 -11.34 15.20 19.20
C ARG A 44 -12.49 14.49 18.55
N PHE A 45 -13.43 14.05 19.38
CA PHE A 45 -14.62 13.33 18.95
C PHE A 45 -15.89 14.15 19.18
N ASP A 46 -16.87 13.96 18.32
CA ASP A 46 -18.22 14.46 18.53
C ASP A 46 -18.99 13.62 19.57
N PRO A 47 -20.22 14.02 19.95
CA PRO A 47 -21.04 13.23 20.88
C PRO A 47 -21.36 11.82 20.38
N ALA A 48 -21.36 11.58 19.06
CA ALA A 48 -21.59 10.26 18.47
C ALA A 48 -20.33 9.39 18.39
N GLY A 49 -19.18 9.88 18.91
CA GLY A 49 -17.93 9.15 18.91
C GLY A 49 -17.13 9.18 17.59
N ARG A 50 -17.47 10.10 16.66
CA ARG A 50 -16.76 10.24 15.38
C ARG A 50 -15.62 11.25 15.51
N SER A 51 -14.43 10.92 15.00
CA SER A 51 -13.25 11.80 15.04
C SER A 51 -13.43 13.01 14.14
N VAL A 52 -13.66 14.18 14.74
CA VAL A 52 -13.93 15.45 14.04
C VAL A 52 -12.72 16.34 13.87
N ALA A 53 -11.67 16.17 14.67
CA ALA A 53 -10.43 16.93 14.52
C ALA A 53 -9.23 16.12 14.99
N ARG A 54 -8.09 16.30 14.31
CA ARG A 54 -6.82 15.66 14.66
C ARG A 54 -5.67 16.64 14.57
N HIS A 55 -4.77 16.59 15.57
CA HIS A 55 -3.54 17.37 15.62
C HIS A 55 -2.34 16.45 15.69
N ASP A 56 -1.33 16.71 14.89
CA ASP A 56 0.00 16.15 15.06
C ASP A 56 0.69 16.74 16.31
N PRO A 57 1.83 16.19 16.76
CA PRO A 57 2.49 16.67 17.96
C PRO A 57 2.90 18.13 17.91
N ARG A 58 3.27 18.65 16.75
CA ARG A 58 3.71 20.03 16.57
C ARG A 58 2.54 21.02 16.71
N LEU A 59 1.44 20.79 15.96
CA LEU A 59 0.27 21.67 16.03
C LEU A 59 -0.48 21.50 17.37
N PHE A 60 -0.43 20.32 17.99
CA PHE A 60 -0.98 20.15 19.33
C PHE A 60 -0.25 20.97 20.37
N GLU A 61 1.08 20.99 20.37
CA GLU A 61 1.87 21.80 21.28
C GLU A 61 1.61 23.31 21.07
N GLN A 62 1.52 23.73 19.80
CA GLN A 62 1.16 25.11 19.50
C GLN A 62 -0.25 25.47 19.97
N ALA A 63 -1.22 24.58 19.82
CA ALA A 63 -2.61 24.77 20.26
C ALA A 63 -2.75 24.92 21.79
N LEU A 64 -1.80 24.38 22.57
CA LEU A 64 -1.75 24.63 24.01
C LEU A 64 -1.36 26.07 24.37
N ALA A 65 -0.57 26.72 23.52
CA ALA A 65 -0.13 28.10 23.69
C ALA A 65 -1.03 29.12 22.95
N HIS A 66 -1.57 28.73 21.80
CA HIS A 66 -2.34 29.58 20.88
C HIS A 66 -3.65 28.86 20.53
N PHE A 67 -4.75 29.35 21.07
CA PHE A 67 -6.07 28.72 20.95
C PHE A 67 -6.60 28.62 19.52
N ASP A 68 -6.16 29.49 18.62
CA ASP A 68 -6.53 29.57 17.21
C ASP A 68 -5.66 28.71 16.28
N THR A 69 -4.72 27.93 16.82
CA THR A 69 -3.94 26.98 16.02
C THR A 69 -4.85 25.94 15.35
N PRO A 70 -4.81 25.78 14.01
CA PRO A 70 -5.66 24.83 13.33
C PRO A 70 -5.28 23.38 13.63
N ALA A 71 -6.26 22.48 13.57
CA ALA A 71 -5.95 21.05 13.51
C ALA A 71 -5.41 20.68 12.13
N ASN A 72 -4.59 19.61 12.04
CA ASN A 72 -4.17 19.08 10.74
C ASN A 72 -5.36 18.68 9.89
N LEU A 73 -6.42 18.23 10.55
CA LEU A 73 -7.60 17.70 9.87
C LEU A 73 -8.86 17.98 10.68
N TYR A 74 -9.89 18.51 9.98
CA TYR A 74 -11.26 18.57 10.45
C TYR A 74 -12.16 17.74 9.55
N ARG A 75 -13.22 17.15 10.13
CA ARG A 75 -14.25 16.42 9.41
C ARG A 75 -15.63 16.87 9.83
N THR A 76 -16.49 17.09 8.84
CA THR A 76 -17.93 17.26 9.03
C THR A 76 -18.63 16.03 8.48
N PHE A 77 -19.55 15.50 9.28
CA PHE A 77 -20.26 14.27 8.97
C PHE A 77 -21.72 14.57 8.65
N SER A 78 -22.32 13.76 7.77
CA SER A 78 -23.77 13.72 7.56
C SER A 78 -24.46 13.13 8.79
N LEU A 79 -25.80 13.26 8.83
CA LEU A 79 -26.60 12.62 9.87
C LEU A 79 -26.50 11.08 9.84
N SER A 80 -26.29 10.52 8.64
CA SER A 80 -26.07 9.07 8.46
C SER A 80 -24.64 8.61 8.81
N GLY A 81 -23.73 9.53 9.19
CA GLY A 81 -22.35 9.21 9.57
C GLY A 81 -21.33 9.23 8.43
N GLY A 82 -21.75 9.49 7.18
CA GLY A 82 -20.83 9.66 6.06
C GLY A 82 -20.05 10.98 6.17
N VAL A 83 -18.80 10.99 5.76
CA VAL A 83 -17.97 12.20 5.71
C VAL A 83 -18.45 13.08 4.55
N LEU A 84 -18.85 14.31 4.84
CA LEU A 84 -19.27 15.32 3.85
C LEU A 84 -18.12 16.27 3.49
N LEU A 85 -17.45 16.81 4.51
CA LEU A 85 -16.39 17.79 4.34
C LEU A 85 -15.15 17.33 5.11
N VAL A 86 -14.02 17.39 4.44
CA VAL A 86 -12.69 17.23 5.03
C VAL A 86 -11.95 18.55 4.82
N GLU A 87 -11.40 19.13 5.88
CA GLU A 87 -10.56 20.32 5.84
C GLU A 87 -9.19 19.95 6.39
N SER A 88 -8.17 20.07 5.56
CA SER A 88 -6.79 19.76 5.92
C SER A 88 -5.91 20.98 5.72
N VAL A 89 -5.03 21.25 6.68
CA VAL A 89 -4.02 22.33 6.55
C VAL A 89 -3.02 22.02 5.44
N ASP A 90 -2.85 20.75 5.10
CA ASP A 90 -1.92 20.29 4.06
C ASP A 90 -2.57 20.25 2.68
N SER A 91 -3.72 19.57 2.55
CA SER A 91 -4.38 19.28 1.27
C SER A 91 -5.62 20.14 0.98
N GLY A 92 -5.88 21.17 1.81
CA GLY A 92 -7.05 22.03 1.65
C GLY A 92 -8.37 21.33 2.01
N TRP A 93 -9.48 21.89 1.56
CA TRP A 93 -10.81 21.32 1.82
C TRP A 93 -11.29 20.44 0.66
N CYS A 94 -12.07 19.43 0.99
CA CYS A 94 -12.74 18.56 0.03
C CYS A 94 -14.16 18.24 0.50
N LEU A 95 -15.16 18.63 -0.28
CA LEU A 95 -16.57 18.34 -0.07
C LEU A 95 -16.99 17.20 -0.99
N THR A 96 -17.69 16.21 -0.45
CA THR A 96 -18.28 15.12 -1.22
C THR A 96 -19.76 15.01 -0.90
N LEU A 97 -20.62 15.16 -1.92
CA LEU A 97 -22.04 14.87 -1.83
C LEU A 97 -22.28 13.43 -2.26
N ALA A 98 -22.95 12.68 -1.41
CA ALA A 98 -23.32 11.29 -1.68
C ALA A 98 -24.81 11.18 -1.98
N GLY A 99 -25.20 10.24 -2.83
CA GLY A 99 -26.58 9.86 -3.06
C GLY A 99 -27.12 8.92 -1.98
N GLU A 100 -28.37 8.48 -2.15
CA GLU A 100 -29.07 7.62 -1.18
C GLU A 100 -28.38 6.27 -0.94
N ALA A 101 -27.68 5.73 -1.95
CA ALA A 101 -26.90 4.51 -1.86
C ALA A 101 -25.43 4.77 -1.46
N SER A 102 -25.12 5.95 -0.93
CA SER A 102 -23.77 6.41 -0.56
C SER A 102 -22.80 6.53 -1.75
N GLN A 103 -23.27 6.47 -2.98
CA GLN A 103 -22.47 6.75 -4.17
C GLN A 103 -22.10 8.24 -4.26
N ALA A 104 -20.87 8.55 -4.65
CA ALA A 104 -20.39 9.91 -4.79
C ALA A 104 -21.06 10.60 -6.01
N LEU A 105 -21.89 11.60 -5.78
CA LEU A 105 -22.54 12.38 -6.84
C LEU A 105 -21.67 13.56 -7.27
N GLU A 106 -21.15 14.31 -6.32
CA GLU A 106 -20.38 15.52 -6.59
C GLU A 106 -19.23 15.63 -5.60
N ARG A 107 -18.07 16.05 -6.09
CA ARG A 107 -16.89 16.38 -5.29
C ARG A 107 -16.37 17.75 -5.68
N ARG A 108 -16.07 18.57 -4.66
CA ARG A 108 -15.43 19.87 -4.81
C ARG A 108 -14.23 19.99 -3.90
N ASP A 109 -13.28 20.84 -4.26
CA ASP A 109 -12.07 21.06 -3.47
C ASP A 109 -11.61 22.53 -3.45
N GLY A 110 -10.52 22.80 -2.73
CA GLY A 110 -10.01 24.17 -2.50
C GLY A 110 -9.54 24.90 -3.75
N ARG A 111 -9.38 24.24 -4.91
CA ARG A 111 -9.06 24.85 -6.19
C ARG A 111 -10.29 25.19 -7.03
N ASP A 112 -11.47 25.19 -6.41
CA ASP A 112 -12.76 25.29 -7.10
C ASP A 112 -12.99 24.20 -8.15
N SER A 113 -12.28 23.06 -7.99
CA SER A 113 -12.50 21.90 -8.84
C SER A 113 -13.88 21.30 -8.56
N CYS A 114 -14.61 20.95 -9.62
CA CYS A 114 -15.91 20.29 -9.52
C CYS A 114 -15.90 19.03 -10.37
N ARG A 115 -16.16 17.90 -9.72
CA ARG A 115 -16.31 16.60 -10.36
C ARG A 115 -17.68 16.03 -10.02
N VAL A 116 -18.46 15.71 -11.06
CA VAL A 116 -19.81 15.15 -10.94
C VAL A 116 -19.81 13.76 -11.55
N THR A 117 -20.35 12.77 -10.85
CA THR A 117 -20.57 11.43 -11.39
C THR A 117 -22.06 11.21 -11.58
N GLU A 118 -22.46 10.91 -12.80
CA GLU A 118 -23.82 10.51 -13.11
C GLU A 118 -23.90 9.01 -13.25
N TYR A 119 -25.00 8.45 -12.78
CA TYR A 119 -25.23 7.03 -12.71
C TYR A 119 -26.43 6.62 -13.60
N ASP A 120 -26.41 5.39 -14.05
CA ASP A 120 -27.57 4.78 -14.70
C ASP A 120 -28.60 4.26 -13.66
N ASP A 121 -29.71 3.72 -14.13
CA ASP A 121 -30.80 3.19 -13.27
C ASP A 121 -30.35 2.00 -12.39
N LEU A 122 -29.21 1.37 -12.69
CA LEU A 122 -28.59 0.33 -11.88
C LEU A 122 -27.50 0.88 -10.93
N LEU A 123 -27.42 2.20 -10.78
CA LEU A 123 -26.41 2.91 -9.99
C LEU A 123 -24.97 2.62 -10.42
N ARG A 124 -24.74 2.30 -11.72
CA ARG A 124 -23.41 2.18 -12.29
C ARG A 124 -23.01 3.55 -12.87
N PRO A 125 -21.73 3.97 -12.76
CA PRO A 125 -21.26 5.21 -13.36
C PRO A 125 -21.55 5.25 -14.88
N ALA A 126 -22.30 6.22 -15.35
CA ALA A 126 -22.58 6.42 -16.77
C ALA A 126 -21.62 7.43 -17.40
N ARG A 127 -21.36 8.53 -16.69
CA ARG A 127 -20.37 9.53 -17.09
C ARG A 127 -19.82 10.29 -15.89
N ILE A 128 -18.62 10.83 -16.08
CA ILE A 128 -17.97 11.73 -15.12
C ILE A 128 -17.72 13.05 -15.82
N LEU A 129 -18.14 14.13 -15.16
CA LEU A 129 -17.91 15.50 -15.60
C LEU A 129 -16.87 16.15 -14.70
N GLU A 130 -15.94 16.89 -15.30
CA GLU A 130 -14.98 17.76 -14.61
C GLU A 130 -15.12 19.16 -15.17
N GLN A 131 -15.40 20.13 -14.29
CA GLN A 131 -15.67 21.53 -14.68
C GLN A 131 -16.71 21.64 -15.82
N GLY A 132 -17.75 20.80 -15.75
CA GLY A 132 -18.84 20.75 -16.73
C GLY A 132 -18.53 20.02 -18.05
N ARG A 133 -17.30 19.57 -18.28
CA ARG A 133 -16.89 18.75 -19.43
C ARG A 133 -17.03 17.27 -19.12
N THR A 134 -17.53 16.49 -20.03
CA THR A 134 -17.60 15.03 -19.91
C THR A 134 -16.23 14.43 -20.18
N VAL A 135 -15.50 14.07 -19.11
CA VAL A 135 -14.14 13.51 -19.20
C VAL A 135 -14.10 12.00 -19.21
N GLU A 136 -15.17 11.34 -18.74
CA GLU A 136 -15.30 9.88 -18.84
C GLU A 136 -16.73 9.49 -19.24
N ARG A 137 -16.82 8.40 -20.00
CA ARG A 137 -18.08 7.70 -20.31
C ARG A 137 -17.89 6.19 -20.20
N PHE A 138 -18.93 5.54 -19.71
CA PHE A 138 -18.95 4.08 -19.54
C PHE A 138 -20.02 3.46 -20.43
N GLY A 139 -19.67 2.42 -21.13
CA GLY A 139 -20.58 1.54 -21.87
C GLY A 139 -20.57 0.16 -21.20
N TYR A 140 -21.74 -0.41 -21.01
CA TYR A 140 -21.91 -1.71 -20.36
C TYR A 140 -22.50 -2.73 -21.32
N GLY A 141 -22.09 -3.99 -21.19
CA GLY A 141 -22.68 -5.11 -21.89
C GLY A 141 -24.16 -5.27 -21.52
N ALA A 142 -24.96 -5.61 -22.50
CA ALA A 142 -26.36 -5.88 -22.32
C ALA A 142 -26.59 -7.10 -21.41
N ALA A 143 -27.81 -7.25 -20.87
CA ALA A 143 -28.13 -8.35 -19.94
C ALA A 143 -28.05 -9.74 -20.60
N ASP A 144 -28.06 -9.81 -21.92
CA ASP A 144 -28.00 -11.01 -22.75
C ASP A 144 -26.63 -11.22 -23.46
N ALA A 145 -25.62 -10.40 -23.11
CA ALA A 145 -24.27 -10.48 -23.69
C ALA A 145 -23.45 -11.63 -23.04
N PHE A 146 -23.90 -12.88 -23.19
CA PHE A 146 -23.34 -14.06 -22.54
C PHE A 146 -22.05 -14.58 -23.18
N GLU A 147 -21.88 -14.44 -24.51
CA GLU A 147 -20.83 -15.11 -25.27
C GLU A 147 -19.40 -14.78 -24.75
N HIS A 148 -19.19 -13.57 -24.26
CA HIS A 148 -17.92 -13.08 -23.75
C HIS A 148 -18.01 -12.68 -22.27
N ASN A 149 -18.97 -13.22 -21.53
CA ASN A 149 -19.24 -12.89 -20.12
C ASN A 149 -19.37 -11.38 -19.86
N GLN A 150 -19.88 -10.63 -20.83
CA GLN A 150 -19.96 -9.16 -20.78
C GLN A 150 -21.23 -8.65 -20.08
N CYS A 151 -22.14 -9.52 -19.63
CA CYS A 151 -23.39 -9.09 -19.00
C CYS A 151 -23.10 -8.13 -17.83
N ASN A 152 -23.60 -6.90 -17.95
CA ASN A 152 -23.40 -5.82 -16.97
C ASN A 152 -21.94 -5.43 -16.70
N GLN A 153 -20.97 -5.93 -17.45
CA GLN A 153 -19.57 -5.54 -17.37
C GLN A 153 -19.29 -4.31 -18.23
N VAL A 154 -18.23 -3.56 -17.90
CA VAL A 154 -17.79 -2.42 -18.71
C VAL A 154 -17.19 -2.94 -20.01
N ILE A 155 -17.81 -2.66 -21.16
CA ILE A 155 -17.30 -3.04 -22.49
C ILE A 155 -16.56 -1.89 -23.18
N ARG A 156 -16.82 -0.65 -22.77
CA ARG A 156 -16.13 0.54 -23.25
C ARG A 156 -15.99 1.55 -22.12
N HIS A 157 -14.79 2.04 -21.89
CA HIS A 157 -14.51 3.15 -20.99
C HIS A 157 -13.73 4.21 -21.75
N ASP A 158 -14.41 5.31 -22.06
CA ASP A 158 -13.78 6.49 -22.60
C ASP A 158 -13.26 7.32 -21.44
N ASP A 159 -11.97 7.57 -21.34
CA ASP A 159 -11.30 8.23 -20.23
C ASP A 159 -10.40 9.41 -20.69
N PRO A 160 -9.69 10.12 -19.79
CA PRO A 160 -8.87 11.26 -20.19
C PRO A 160 -7.71 10.93 -21.16
N ALA A 161 -7.36 9.67 -21.35
CA ALA A 161 -6.28 9.25 -22.23
C ALA A 161 -6.78 8.66 -23.56
N GLY A 162 -8.06 8.33 -23.66
CA GLY A 162 -8.65 7.69 -24.83
C GLY A 162 -9.75 6.70 -24.48
N SER A 163 -9.88 5.62 -25.23
CA SER A 163 -10.89 4.59 -24.99
C SER A 163 -10.26 3.25 -24.70
N LEU A 164 -10.74 2.60 -23.65
CA LEU A 164 -10.46 1.20 -23.35
C LEU A 164 -11.67 0.37 -23.74
N PHE A 165 -11.47 -0.59 -24.62
CA PHE A 165 -12.48 -1.55 -25.04
C PHE A 165 -12.18 -2.90 -24.38
N VAL A 166 -13.16 -3.50 -23.73
CA VAL A 166 -13.02 -4.84 -23.14
C VAL A 166 -13.89 -5.79 -23.94
N THR A 167 -13.25 -6.71 -24.65
CA THR A 167 -13.90 -7.63 -25.60
C THR A 167 -14.22 -8.98 -25.01
N ASP A 168 -13.48 -9.39 -23.95
CA ASP A 168 -13.69 -10.71 -23.34
C ASP A 168 -13.39 -10.71 -21.83
N TYR A 169 -14.28 -11.39 -21.08
CA TYR A 169 -14.14 -11.60 -19.65
C TYR A 169 -14.10 -13.09 -19.32
N GLY A 170 -13.24 -13.44 -18.39
CA GLY A 170 -13.27 -14.78 -17.79
C GLY A 170 -14.50 -14.99 -16.90
N VAL A 171 -14.81 -16.24 -16.60
CA VAL A 171 -15.92 -16.61 -15.70
C VAL A 171 -15.80 -15.97 -14.32
N SER A 172 -14.59 -15.64 -13.88
CA SER A 172 -14.31 -14.92 -12.63
C SER A 172 -14.47 -13.39 -12.72
N GLY A 173 -14.82 -12.84 -13.89
CA GLY A 173 -14.88 -11.41 -14.16
C GLY A 173 -13.51 -10.77 -14.47
N ALA A 174 -12.44 -11.57 -14.63
CA ALA A 174 -11.15 -11.07 -15.04
C ALA A 174 -11.18 -10.67 -16.53
N VAL A 175 -10.59 -9.52 -16.88
CA VAL A 175 -10.42 -9.08 -18.27
C VAL A 175 -9.43 -10.01 -18.98
N LEU A 176 -9.87 -10.65 -20.06
CA LEU A 176 -9.06 -11.56 -20.87
C LEU A 176 -8.54 -10.90 -22.16
N ASP A 177 -9.35 -10.07 -22.79
CA ASP A 177 -8.96 -9.31 -23.97
C ASP A 177 -9.44 -7.87 -23.84
N ASP A 178 -8.51 -6.93 -23.94
CA ASP A 178 -8.76 -5.50 -23.94
C ASP A 178 -7.96 -4.79 -25.03
N ALA A 179 -8.47 -3.64 -25.47
CA ALA A 179 -7.80 -2.81 -26.46
C ALA A 179 -7.84 -1.33 -26.06
N ARG A 180 -6.69 -0.67 -26.11
CA ARG A 180 -6.54 0.76 -25.86
C ARG A 180 -6.40 1.51 -27.17
N SER A 181 -7.22 2.55 -27.39
CA SER A 181 -6.99 3.58 -28.41
C SER A 181 -6.75 4.92 -27.72
N PHE A 182 -5.67 5.59 -28.08
CA PHE A 182 -5.32 6.90 -27.49
C PHE A 182 -6.07 8.04 -28.16
N LEU A 183 -6.21 9.18 -27.46
CA LEU A 183 -6.66 10.43 -28.07
C LEU A 183 -5.64 10.93 -29.11
N LEU A 184 -6.13 11.44 -30.24
CA LEU A 184 -5.33 12.14 -31.26
C LEU A 184 -4.59 13.32 -30.63
N GLU A 185 -5.31 14.12 -29.85
CA GLU A 185 -4.74 15.24 -29.10
C GLU A 185 -4.63 14.87 -27.62
N PRO A 186 -3.46 14.96 -26.99
CA PRO A 186 -3.25 14.59 -25.60
C PRO A 186 -3.72 15.69 -24.63
N VAL A 187 -4.98 16.10 -24.76
CA VAL A 187 -5.64 17.11 -23.93
C VAL A 187 -6.89 16.50 -23.30
N SER A 188 -7.35 17.06 -22.18
CA SER A 188 -8.56 16.58 -21.53
C SER A 188 -9.76 16.68 -22.49
N PRO A 189 -10.46 15.57 -22.77
CA PRO A 189 -11.54 15.54 -23.73
C PRO A 189 -12.83 16.17 -23.19
N ASP A 190 -13.79 16.42 -24.11
CA ASP A 190 -15.21 16.55 -23.80
C ASP A 190 -15.95 15.49 -24.62
N TRP A 191 -16.13 14.30 -24.03
CA TRP A 191 -16.62 13.15 -24.76
C TRP A 191 -18.07 13.32 -25.25
N PRO A 192 -18.30 13.30 -26.58
CA PRO A 192 -19.65 13.36 -27.14
C PRO A 192 -20.52 12.17 -26.69
N LEU A 193 -21.85 12.34 -26.80
CA LEU A 193 -22.81 11.27 -26.53
C LEU A 193 -22.71 10.15 -27.58
N ALA A 194 -22.65 10.53 -28.86
CA ALA A 194 -22.62 9.58 -29.96
C ALA A 194 -21.26 8.85 -30.04
N GLU A 195 -21.26 7.55 -30.21
CA GLU A 195 -20.04 6.74 -30.34
C GLU A 195 -19.17 7.18 -31.51
N SER A 196 -19.78 7.44 -32.68
CA SER A 196 -19.04 7.91 -33.85
C SER A 196 -18.31 9.25 -33.62
N GLY A 197 -18.89 10.11 -32.77
CA GLY A 197 -18.23 11.35 -32.35
C GLY A 197 -17.07 11.10 -31.40
N ARG A 198 -17.16 10.08 -30.55
CA ARG A 198 -16.06 9.69 -29.67
C ARG A 198 -14.93 9.02 -30.45
N ASP A 199 -15.29 8.13 -31.38
CA ASP A 199 -14.31 7.44 -32.23
C ASP A 199 -13.51 8.42 -33.10
N ALA A 200 -14.12 9.53 -33.53
CA ALA A 200 -13.44 10.59 -34.27
C ALA A 200 -12.34 11.34 -33.49
N LEU A 201 -12.33 11.22 -32.16
CA LEU A 201 -11.28 11.79 -31.29
C LEU A 201 -10.12 10.85 -31.06
N LEU A 202 -10.21 9.58 -31.51
CA LEU A 202 -9.24 8.54 -31.23
C LEU A 202 -8.28 8.36 -32.41
N GLU A 203 -7.07 7.93 -32.09
CA GLU A 203 -6.14 7.36 -33.06
C GLU A 203 -6.75 6.09 -33.68
N SER A 204 -6.39 5.79 -34.93
CA SER A 204 -6.87 4.61 -35.66
C SER A 204 -6.43 3.29 -35.02
N ASP A 205 -5.28 3.31 -34.34
CA ASP A 205 -4.66 2.11 -33.79
C ASP A 205 -5.38 1.64 -32.52
N ARG A 206 -5.71 0.35 -32.53
CA ARG A 206 -6.19 -0.35 -31.34
C ARG A 206 -5.07 -1.25 -30.81
N LEU A 207 -4.57 -0.96 -29.65
CA LEU A 207 -3.46 -1.63 -29.02
C LEU A 207 -4.02 -2.72 -28.08
N HIS A 208 -4.06 -3.95 -28.57
CA HIS A 208 -4.67 -5.10 -27.93
C HIS A 208 -3.74 -5.72 -26.88
N SER A 209 -4.30 -6.11 -25.75
CA SER A 209 -3.63 -6.91 -24.73
C SER A 209 -4.50 -8.13 -24.41
N ARG A 210 -3.90 -9.32 -24.37
CA ARG A 210 -4.61 -10.57 -24.11
C ARG A 210 -4.00 -11.30 -22.93
N ARG A 211 -4.86 -12.02 -22.20
CA ARG A 211 -4.43 -12.86 -21.08
C ARG A 211 -5.17 -14.19 -21.16
N THR A 212 -4.45 -15.28 -20.90
CA THR A 212 -5.05 -16.55 -20.60
C THR A 212 -4.85 -16.85 -19.12
N VAL A 213 -5.87 -17.40 -18.48
CA VAL A 213 -5.84 -17.70 -17.06
C VAL A 213 -6.18 -19.16 -16.80
N ASN A 214 -5.65 -19.70 -15.71
CA ASN A 214 -6.07 -21.03 -15.25
C ASN A 214 -7.43 -20.98 -14.53
N ALA A 215 -7.96 -22.14 -14.12
CA ALA A 215 -9.22 -22.24 -13.38
C ALA A 215 -9.25 -21.47 -12.04
N LEU A 216 -8.10 -21.05 -11.52
CA LEU A 216 -7.95 -20.24 -10.31
C LEU A 216 -7.85 -18.75 -10.62
N GLY A 217 -7.91 -18.34 -11.89
CA GLY A 217 -7.76 -16.96 -12.34
C GLY A 217 -6.30 -16.47 -12.38
N GLU A 218 -5.31 -17.37 -12.26
CA GLU A 218 -3.90 -17.00 -12.37
C GLU A 218 -3.50 -16.89 -13.84
N VAL A 219 -2.76 -15.83 -14.18
CA VAL A 219 -2.30 -15.59 -15.54
C VAL A 219 -1.29 -16.67 -15.94
N LEU A 220 -1.57 -17.38 -17.04
CA LEU A 220 -0.68 -18.35 -17.66
C LEU A 220 0.09 -17.73 -18.82
N GLU A 221 -0.60 -16.89 -19.60
CA GLU A 221 0.01 -16.16 -20.69
C GLU A 221 -0.51 -14.73 -20.73
N GLN A 222 0.36 -13.82 -21.12
CA GLN A 222 0.02 -12.43 -21.38
C GLN A 222 0.66 -12.01 -22.70
N THR A 223 -0.17 -11.60 -23.66
CA THR A 223 0.29 -11.05 -24.94
C THR A 223 0.12 -9.54 -24.92
N ASP A 224 1.19 -8.82 -25.22
CA ASP A 224 1.18 -7.37 -25.30
C ASP A 224 0.65 -6.86 -26.66
N ALA A 225 0.55 -5.53 -26.78
CA ALA A 225 -0.01 -4.90 -27.97
C ALA A 225 0.87 -5.02 -29.26
N ARG A 226 2.04 -5.60 -29.16
CA ARG A 226 2.93 -5.90 -30.31
C ARG A 226 3.06 -7.40 -30.56
N GLY A 227 2.27 -8.22 -29.88
CA GLY A 227 2.23 -9.66 -30.06
C GLY A 227 3.29 -10.43 -29.29
N ASN A 228 4.05 -9.79 -28.40
CA ASN A 228 5.00 -10.49 -27.56
C ASN A 228 4.22 -11.21 -26.44
N THR A 229 4.49 -12.50 -26.26
CA THR A 229 3.76 -13.33 -25.31
C THR A 229 4.68 -13.79 -24.18
N GLN A 230 4.32 -13.40 -22.95
CA GLN A 230 4.95 -13.91 -21.73
C GLN A 230 4.18 -15.14 -21.25
N ARG A 231 4.90 -16.23 -20.96
CA ARG A 231 4.35 -17.47 -20.39
C ARG A 231 4.83 -17.68 -18.99
N PHE A 232 3.90 -17.96 -18.08
CA PHE A 232 4.15 -18.14 -16.65
C PHE A 232 3.91 -19.61 -16.28
N HIS A 233 5.00 -20.34 -16.08
CA HIS A 233 4.93 -21.73 -15.63
C HIS A 233 4.91 -21.78 -14.12
N GLN A 234 3.96 -22.52 -13.57
CA GLN A 234 3.76 -22.64 -12.14
C GLN A 234 4.08 -24.05 -11.65
N THR A 235 4.49 -24.15 -10.38
CA THR A 235 4.53 -25.43 -9.69
C THR A 235 3.13 -25.93 -9.40
N VAL A 236 2.98 -27.21 -9.03
CA VAL A 236 1.71 -27.78 -8.57
C VAL A 236 1.11 -27.00 -7.37
N ALA A 237 1.96 -26.29 -6.61
CA ALA A 237 1.54 -25.43 -5.50
C ALA A 237 1.12 -24.02 -5.96
N GLY A 238 1.06 -23.72 -7.27
CA GLY A 238 0.73 -22.41 -7.81
C GLY A 238 1.86 -21.37 -7.67
N GLN A 239 3.08 -21.79 -7.34
CA GLN A 239 4.23 -20.87 -7.27
C GLN A 239 4.84 -20.71 -8.65
N LEU A 240 5.27 -19.50 -8.99
CA LEU A 240 5.99 -19.23 -10.23
C LEU A 240 7.28 -20.06 -10.26
N LYS A 241 7.49 -20.80 -11.35
CA LYS A 241 8.66 -21.65 -11.54
C LYS A 241 9.58 -21.13 -12.65
N THR A 242 8.98 -20.71 -13.75
CA THR A 242 9.70 -20.24 -14.94
C THR A 242 8.88 -19.15 -15.62
N VAL A 243 9.55 -18.17 -16.20
CA VAL A 243 8.94 -17.17 -17.08
C VAL A 243 9.66 -17.22 -18.42
N GLU A 244 8.90 -17.31 -19.49
CA GLU A 244 9.39 -17.28 -20.86
C GLU A 244 8.78 -16.10 -21.61
N LEU A 245 9.51 -15.60 -22.60
CA LEU A 245 9.06 -14.57 -23.53
C LEU A 245 9.17 -15.11 -24.95
N GLN A 246 8.08 -15.07 -25.68
CA GLN A 246 8.03 -15.31 -27.11
C GLN A 246 7.93 -13.99 -27.86
N GLN A 247 8.92 -13.72 -28.72
CA GLN A 247 8.94 -12.59 -29.63
C GLN A 247 9.00 -13.16 -31.06
N ALA A 248 7.97 -12.93 -31.88
CA ALA A 248 7.79 -13.59 -33.17
C ALA A 248 8.01 -15.11 -33.04
N ASP A 249 9.01 -15.68 -33.71
CA ASP A 249 9.31 -17.11 -33.65
C ASP A 249 10.37 -17.48 -32.60
N ALA A 250 10.94 -16.52 -31.90
CA ALA A 250 11.97 -16.73 -30.88
C ALA A 250 11.36 -16.90 -29.50
N LEU A 251 11.63 -18.02 -28.83
CA LEU A 251 11.28 -18.27 -27.44
C LEU A 251 12.53 -18.18 -26.59
N GLN A 252 12.51 -17.34 -25.55
CA GLN A 252 13.61 -17.21 -24.60
C GLN A 252 13.10 -17.35 -23.15
N THR A 253 13.89 -18.05 -22.34
CA THR A 253 13.62 -18.13 -20.90
C THR A 253 14.17 -16.87 -20.22
N LEU A 254 13.31 -16.18 -19.47
CA LEU A 254 13.70 -14.99 -18.71
C LEU A 254 14.18 -15.33 -17.30
N VAL A 255 13.54 -16.29 -16.66
CA VAL A 255 13.93 -16.85 -15.36
C VAL A 255 13.47 -18.28 -15.24
N SER A 256 14.27 -19.12 -14.59
CA SER A 256 13.99 -20.52 -14.30
C SER A 256 14.44 -20.90 -12.90
N ASP A 257 14.18 -22.14 -12.50
CA ASP A 257 14.64 -22.74 -11.24
C ASP A 257 14.32 -21.90 -10.00
N ILE A 258 13.14 -21.25 -10.01
CA ILE A 258 12.71 -20.48 -8.85
C ILE A 258 12.37 -21.45 -7.72
N GLN A 259 13.14 -21.36 -6.64
CA GLN A 259 12.99 -22.18 -5.44
C GLN A 259 12.47 -21.35 -4.28
N TYR A 260 11.68 -21.97 -3.43
CA TYR A 260 11.01 -21.30 -2.32
C TYR A 260 11.27 -22.02 -1.01
N ASN A 261 11.49 -21.26 0.05
CA ASN A 261 11.55 -21.81 1.39
C ASN A 261 10.14 -22.17 1.92
N ALA A 262 10.08 -22.75 3.10
CA ALA A 262 8.82 -23.13 3.76
C ALA A 262 7.90 -21.90 4.04
N PHE A 263 8.43 -20.69 4.00
CA PHE A 263 7.72 -19.44 4.17
C PHE A 263 7.25 -18.80 2.85
N ASN A 264 7.40 -19.52 1.74
CA ASN A 264 7.08 -19.05 0.39
C ASN A 264 7.92 -17.84 -0.06
N GLN A 265 9.10 -17.68 0.50
CA GLN A 265 10.07 -16.67 0.06
C GLN A 265 10.99 -17.31 -0.97
N VAL A 266 11.32 -16.59 -2.03
CA VAL A 266 12.26 -17.07 -3.04
C VAL A 266 13.64 -17.23 -2.41
N GLU A 267 14.20 -18.43 -2.43
CA GLU A 267 15.55 -18.74 -1.95
C GLU A 267 16.58 -18.75 -3.08
N GLN A 268 16.15 -19.08 -4.28
CA GLN A 268 16.99 -19.09 -5.47
C GLN A 268 16.17 -18.83 -6.72
N GLU A 269 16.78 -18.20 -7.69
CA GLU A 269 16.27 -18.06 -9.05
C GLU A 269 17.45 -17.96 -10.03
N THR A 270 17.28 -18.49 -11.23
CA THR A 270 18.28 -18.40 -12.30
C THR A 270 17.74 -17.59 -13.45
N ALA A 271 18.34 -16.45 -13.75
CA ALA A 271 18.00 -15.61 -14.88
C ALA A 271 18.40 -16.26 -16.20
N GLY A 272 17.73 -15.89 -17.31
CA GLY A 272 17.97 -16.44 -18.64
C GLY A 272 19.38 -16.20 -19.18
N ASN A 273 20.13 -15.28 -18.61
CA ASN A 273 21.56 -15.06 -18.89
C ASN A 273 22.51 -15.94 -18.04
N GLY A 274 21.97 -16.93 -17.32
CA GLY A 274 22.74 -17.86 -16.49
C GLY A 274 23.14 -17.34 -15.11
N VAL A 275 22.78 -16.11 -14.77
CA VAL A 275 23.04 -15.55 -13.43
C VAL A 275 22.12 -16.17 -12.41
N THR A 276 22.68 -16.73 -11.36
CA THR A 276 21.92 -17.32 -10.24
C THR A 276 21.93 -16.39 -9.04
N SER A 277 20.74 -15.99 -8.58
CA SER A 277 20.53 -15.20 -7.37
C SER A 277 20.06 -16.09 -6.23
N ARG A 278 20.74 -16.01 -5.07
CA ARG A 278 20.40 -16.72 -3.84
C ARG A 278 20.05 -15.74 -2.73
N TYR A 279 19.04 -16.11 -1.94
CA TYR A 279 18.49 -15.30 -0.86
C TYR A 279 18.47 -16.12 0.42
N VAL A 280 19.24 -15.69 1.41
CA VAL A 280 19.29 -16.34 2.73
C VAL A 280 18.46 -15.53 3.71
N TYR A 281 17.49 -16.19 4.33
CA TYR A 281 16.60 -15.56 5.30
C TYR A 281 16.87 -16.05 6.71
N ASP A 282 16.74 -15.16 7.68
CA ASP A 282 16.75 -15.53 9.08
C ASP A 282 15.57 -16.47 9.39
N PRO A 283 15.82 -17.67 9.90
CA PRO A 283 14.76 -18.67 10.10
C PRO A 283 13.75 -18.30 11.20
N GLN A 284 14.09 -17.37 12.09
CA GLN A 284 13.21 -16.95 13.19
C GLN A 284 12.35 -15.75 12.79
N THR A 285 12.93 -14.80 12.04
CA THR A 285 12.27 -13.54 11.70
C THR A 285 11.76 -13.47 10.27
N GLY A 286 12.27 -14.35 9.37
CA GLY A 286 11.97 -14.31 7.94
C GLY A 286 12.60 -13.13 7.21
N ARG A 287 13.54 -12.40 7.84
CA ARG A 287 14.22 -11.25 7.22
C ARG A 287 15.34 -11.73 6.32
N LEU A 288 15.58 -11.00 5.23
CA LEU A 288 16.67 -11.29 4.30
C LEU A 288 18.01 -10.92 4.94
N ASN A 289 18.85 -11.93 5.22
CA ASN A 289 20.18 -11.73 5.79
C ASN A 289 21.25 -11.58 4.71
N GLU A 290 21.09 -12.28 3.58
CA GLU A 290 22.08 -12.27 2.51
C GLU A 290 21.43 -12.40 1.14
N LEU A 291 21.93 -11.64 0.18
CA LEU A 291 21.62 -11.70 -1.22
C LEU A 291 22.91 -11.87 -2.00
N LEU A 292 23.04 -12.97 -2.75
CA LEU A 292 24.21 -13.30 -3.54
C LEU A 292 23.82 -13.58 -4.98
N ALA A 293 24.36 -12.85 -5.93
CA ALA A 293 24.22 -13.12 -7.36
C ALA A 293 25.58 -13.54 -7.96
N THR A 294 25.57 -14.66 -8.65
CA THR A 294 26.77 -15.24 -9.29
C THR A 294 26.53 -15.46 -10.77
N SER A 295 27.53 -15.16 -11.60
CA SER A 295 27.53 -15.46 -13.03
C SER A 295 27.67 -16.96 -13.29
N ALA A 296 27.40 -17.40 -14.52
CA ALA A 296 27.48 -18.81 -14.93
C ALA A 296 28.88 -19.43 -14.74
N ASP A 297 29.92 -18.63 -14.81
CA ASP A 297 31.33 -19.03 -14.56
C ASP A 297 31.73 -19.00 -13.08
N GLY A 298 30.78 -18.68 -12.18
CA GLY A 298 30.98 -18.63 -10.73
C GLY A 298 31.49 -17.30 -10.18
N GLY A 299 31.63 -16.27 -11.03
CA GLY A 299 32.02 -14.94 -10.62
C GLY A 299 30.95 -14.26 -9.79
N THR A 300 31.32 -13.61 -8.68
CA THR A 300 30.37 -12.85 -7.85
C THR A 300 30.07 -11.50 -8.48
N LEU A 301 28.79 -11.24 -8.77
CA LEU A 301 28.30 -9.99 -9.34
C LEU A 301 27.78 -9.04 -8.26
N GLN A 302 27.01 -9.57 -7.29
CA GLN A 302 26.44 -8.81 -6.18
C GLN A 302 26.49 -9.69 -4.92
N HIS A 303 26.83 -9.07 -3.77
CA HIS A 303 26.83 -9.79 -2.50
C HIS A 303 26.44 -8.84 -1.36
N LEU A 304 25.16 -8.77 -1.03
CA LEU A 304 24.64 -7.89 0.00
C LEU A 304 24.37 -8.68 1.28
N LYS A 305 24.92 -8.21 2.40
CA LYS A 305 24.67 -8.75 3.75
C LYS A 305 23.99 -7.70 4.60
N TYR A 306 22.98 -8.09 5.34
CA TYR A 306 22.12 -7.20 6.10
C TYR A 306 22.17 -7.51 7.60
N VAL A 307 22.29 -6.47 8.40
CA VAL A 307 22.15 -6.52 9.86
C VAL A 307 20.95 -5.70 10.26
N TYR A 308 20.08 -6.26 11.11
CA TYR A 308 18.86 -5.62 11.56
C TYR A 308 18.83 -5.42 13.06
N ASP A 309 18.09 -4.40 13.48
CA ASP A 309 17.68 -4.31 14.88
C ASP A 309 16.50 -5.29 15.18
N PRO A 310 16.11 -5.45 16.47
CA PRO A 310 15.03 -6.37 16.83
C PRO A 310 13.67 -6.07 16.16
N VAL A 311 13.38 -4.80 15.84
CA VAL A 311 12.12 -4.41 15.17
C VAL A 311 12.20 -4.45 13.65
N GLY A 312 13.42 -4.63 13.07
CA GLY A 312 13.63 -4.84 11.63
C GLY A 312 14.09 -3.62 10.87
N ASN A 313 14.59 -2.59 11.53
CA ASN A 313 15.32 -1.54 10.84
C ASN A 313 16.68 -2.06 10.40
N VAL A 314 17.11 -1.70 9.21
CA VAL A 314 18.43 -2.06 8.68
C VAL A 314 19.49 -1.22 9.38
N LEU A 315 20.42 -1.85 10.08
CA LEU A 315 21.53 -1.18 10.75
C LEU A 315 22.77 -1.11 9.87
N GLU A 316 22.95 -2.14 9.04
CA GLU A 316 24.14 -2.27 8.20
C GLU A 316 23.80 -3.01 6.91
N VAL A 317 24.40 -2.54 5.81
CA VAL A 317 24.46 -3.26 4.54
C VAL A 317 25.91 -3.31 4.09
N ALA A 318 26.49 -4.51 4.07
CA ALA A 318 27.83 -4.76 3.54
C ALA A 318 27.74 -5.32 2.11
N ASP A 319 28.64 -4.90 1.22
CA ASP A 319 28.73 -5.43 -0.15
C ASP A 319 30.17 -5.95 -0.43
N PRO A 320 30.51 -7.20 -0.03
CA PRO A 320 31.81 -7.78 -0.27
C PRO A 320 32.18 -7.96 -1.76
N ALA A 321 31.20 -7.87 -2.69
CA ALA A 321 31.49 -7.94 -4.12
C ALA A 321 32.12 -6.65 -4.67
N GLN A 322 31.97 -5.53 -3.98
CA GLN A 322 32.66 -4.30 -4.37
C GLN A 322 34.17 -4.46 -4.14
N ARG A 323 34.93 -4.61 -5.23
CA ARG A 323 36.38 -4.76 -5.16
C ARG A 323 37.03 -3.44 -4.73
N MET A 324 37.61 -3.42 -3.56
CA MET A 324 38.52 -2.39 -3.10
C MET A 324 39.89 -2.67 -3.74
N GLY A 325 40.35 -1.76 -4.55
CA GLY A 325 41.69 -1.90 -5.15
C GLY A 325 42.79 -1.80 -4.10
N PRO A 326 43.90 -2.59 -4.21
CA PRO A 326 44.99 -2.61 -3.22
C PRO A 326 45.81 -1.31 -3.12
N PHE A 327 45.49 -0.30 -3.90
CA PHE A 327 46.28 0.94 -3.99
C PHE A 327 45.63 2.15 -3.31
N VAL A 328 44.46 2.00 -2.64
CA VAL A 328 43.81 3.12 -2.00
C VAL A 328 44.43 3.35 -0.60
N ARG A 329 45.17 4.43 -0.43
CA ARG A 329 45.75 4.87 0.87
C ARG A 329 44.67 5.30 1.89
N ARG A 330 43.41 5.31 1.52
CA ARG A 330 42.23 5.51 2.39
C ARG A 330 41.35 4.30 2.26
N LEU A 331 40.97 3.69 3.38
CA LEU A 331 39.94 2.66 3.42
C LEU A 331 38.62 3.30 2.98
N VAL A 332 38.17 2.94 1.80
CA VAL A 332 36.78 3.15 1.40
C VAL A 332 36.01 1.92 1.88
N GLU A 333 35.17 2.07 2.86
CA GLU A 333 34.43 0.92 3.40
C GLU A 333 33.25 0.57 2.49
N SER A 334 33.14 -0.69 2.10
CA SER A 334 31.99 -1.23 1.34
C SER A 334 30.76 -1.48 2.24
N VAL A 335 30.76 -0.88 3.42
CA VAL A 335 29.74 -1.04 4.45
C VAL A 335 29.00 0.28 4.63
N ARG A 336 27.67 0.20 4.59
CA ARG A 336 26.77 1.31 4.87
C ARG A 336 26.18 1.11 6.25
N HIS A 337 26.22 2.13 7.10
CA HIS A 337 25.65 2.09 8.44
C HIS A 337 24.48 3.06 8.54
N TYR A 338 23.48 2.68 9.34
CA TYR A 338 22.26 3.45 9.55
C TYR A 338 21.93 3.54 11.03
N ARG A 339 21.52 4.70 11.48
CA ARG A 339 21.07 4.97 12.85
C ARG A 339 19.70 5.61 12.83
N TYR A 340 18.91 5.28 13.84
CA TYR A 340 17.52 5.70 13.97
C TYR A 340 17.28 6.31 15.34
N ASP A 341 16.29 7.21 15.41
CA ASP A 341 15.73 7.67 16.68
C ASP A 341 14.79 6.61 17.31
N THR A 342 14.19 6.93 18.44
CA THR A 342 13.25 6.03 19.12
C THR A 342 11.89 5.89 18.41
N LEU A 343 11.59 6.72 17.42
CA LEU A 343 10.43 6.62 16.53
C LEU A 343 10.77 5.92 15.21
N TYR A 344 12.00 5.35 15.12
CA TYR A 344 12.53 4.63 13.96
C TYR A 344 12.73 5.52 12.72
N GLN A 345 12.83 6.84 12.86
CA GLN A 345 13.23 7.75 11.79
C GLN A 345 14.75 7.68 11.60
N LEU A 346 15.20 7.68 10.34
CA LEU A 346 16.63 7.66 10.00
C LEU A 346 17.29 8.99 10.40
N ILE A 347 18.26 8.94 11.33
CA ILE A 347 18.98 10.14 11.79
C ILE A 347 20.41 10.24 11.28
N GLU A 348 21.01 9.12 10.85
CA GLU A 348 22.36 9.09 10.29
C GLU A 348 22.51 7.95 9.31
N ALA A 349 23.23 8.19 8.23
CA ALA A 349 23.60 7.19 7.25
C ALA A 349 25.01 7.44 6.73
N THR A 350 25.76 6.35 6.51
CA THR A 350 27.06 6.38 5.84
C THR A 350 27.01 5.56 4.55
N GLY A 351 27.93 5.82 3.64
CA GLY A 351 28.05 5.08 2.40
C GLY A 351 29.16 5.66 1.51
N VAL A 352 29.07 5.38 0.22
CA VAL A 352 30.05 5.83 -0.78
C VAL A 352 29.37 6.63 -1.89
N GLU A 353 30.08 7.67 -2.37
CA GLU A 353 29.65 8.54 -3.45
C GLU A 353 30.78 8.83 -4.43
N VAL A 354 30.46 9.40 -5.59
CA VAL A 354 31.45 9.90 -6.53
C VAL A 354 32.20 11.11 -5.96
N LYS A 355 33.49 11.20 -6.20
CA LYS A 355 34.35 12.25 -5.65
C LYS A 355 34.22 13.59 -6.38
N THR A 356 33.93 13.54 -7.67
CA THR A 356 33.80 14.71 -8.53
C THR A 356 32.47 14.64 -9.29
N ASP A 357 31.95 15.80 -9.69
CA ASP A 357 30.68 15.89 -10.42
C ASP A 357 29.50 15.27 -9.64
N THR A 358 29.45 15.53 -8.34
CA THR A 358 28.36 15.12 -7.44
C THR A 358 27.07 15.86 -7.76
N SER A 359 25.92 15.22 -7.53
CA SER A 359 24.64 15.87 -7.61
C SER A 359 23.80 15.58 -6.36
N HIS A 360 23.31 16.64 -5.74
CA HIS A 360 22.40 16.60 -4.60
C HIS A 360 21.06 17.28 -4.92
N GLY A 361 20.77 17.45 -6.20
CA GLY A 361 19.53 18.01 -6.75
C GLY A 361 18.83 17.04 -7.71
N PRO A 362 18.05 17.60 -8.64
CA PRO A 362 17.30 16.79 -9.61
C PRO A 362 18.18 16.12 -10.68
N ALA A 363 19.40 16.58 -10.92
CA ALA A 363 20.31 15.98 -11.90
C ALA A 363 20.92 14.66 -11.40
N LEU A 364 21.38 13.80 -12.31
CA LEU A 364 22.25 12.67 -11.97
C LEU A 364 23.70 13.18 -11.75
N PRO A 365 24.50 12.53 -10.89
CA PRO A 365 25.93 12.79 -10.86
C PRO A 365 26.62 12.33 -12.16
N GLY A 366 27.84 12.76 -12.37
CA GLY A 366 28.65 12.36 -13.53
C GLY A 366 28.78 10.85 -13.66
N MET A 367 28.53 10.34 -14.86
CA MET A 367 28.65 8.91 -15.17
C MET A 367 30.11 8.50 -15.22
N GLN A 368 30.46 7.41 -14.56
CA GLN A 368 31.76 6.75 -14.69
C GLN A 368 31.74 5.66 -15.76
N ASN A 369 32.91 5.30 -16.28
CA ASN A 369 33.06 4.12 -17.13
C ASN A 369 33.20 2.85 -16.27
N LEU A 370 32.72 1.72 -16.79
CA LEU A 370 32.92 0.42 -16.15
C LEU A 370 34.31 -0.17 -16.56
N PRO A 371 35.06 -0.80 -15.62
CA PRO A 371 34.80 -0.85 -14.18
C PRO A 371 35.01 0.52 -13.52
N PRO A 372 34.27 0.89 -12.46
CA PRO A 372 34.45 2.17 -11.81
C PRO A 372 35.86 2.30 -11.23
N ASP A 373 36.46 3.49 -11.34
CA ASP A 373 37.77 3.78 -10.72
C ASP A 373 37.58 3.97 -9.20
N PRO A 374 38.15 3.12 -8.36
CA PRO A 374 38.04 3.26 -6.89
C PRO A 374 38.57 4.60 -6.36
N ASN A 375 39.47 5.27 -7.09
CA ASN A 375 40.01 6.59 -6.70
C ASN A 375 38.99 7.74 -6.91
N GLN A 376 37.96 7.49 -7.69
CA GLN A 376 36.85 8.43 -7.91
C GLN A 376 35.70 8.24 -6.92
N ILE A 377 35.85 7.37 -5.93
CA ILE A 377 34.84 7.08 -4.93
C ILE A 377 35.36 7.51 -3.55
N ILE A 378 34.49 8.10 -2.73
CA ILE A 378 34.77 8.58 -1.38
C ILE A 378 33.62 8.23 -0.44
N ASN A 379 33.92 8.07 0.85
CA ASN A 379 32.88 7.88 1.86
C ASN A 379 32.14 9.19 2.12
N TYR A 380 30.83 9.06 2.37
CA TYR A 380 30.01 10.16 2.87
C TYR A 380 29.34 9.80 4.21
N THR A 381 28.93 10.83 4.93
CA THR A 381 28.03 10.75 6.07
C THR A 381 26.90 11.77 5.87
N GLN A 382 25.66 11.33 6.05
CA GLN A 382 24.48 12.19 6.10
C GLN A 382 23.82 12.10 7.47
N THR A 383 23.47 13.26 8.03
CA THR A 383 22.66 13.33 9.27
C THR A 383 21.39 14.11 9.00
N TYR A 384 20.33 13.74 9.73
CA TYR A 384 18.97 14.24 9.50
C TYR A 384 18.34 14.68 10.83
N ASP A 385 17.73 15.86 10.83
CA ASP A 385 16.94 16.35 11.94
C ASP A 385 15.50 16.59 11.49
N TYR A 386 14.56 16.22 12.34
CA TYR A 386 13.13 16.30 12.08
C TYR A 386 12.40 17.09 13.17
N ASP A 387 11.30 17.76 12.78
CA ASP A 387 10.37 18.36 13.73
C ASP A 387 9.47 17.30 14.41
N ALA A 388 8.56 17.77 15.26
CA ALA A 388 7.64 16.92 15.99
C ALA A 388 6.61 16.19 15.10
N ALA A 389 6.33 16.69 13.90
CA ALA A 389 5.46 16.11 12.90
C ALA A 389 6.21 15.22 11.89
N GLY A 390 7.54 15.09 12.02
CA GLY A 390 8.40 14.33 11.13
C GLY A 390 8.73 15.04 9.82
N ASN A 391 8.60 16.35 9.75
CA ASN A 391 9.14 17.12 8.63
C ASN A 391 10.66 17.21 8.77
N LEU A 392 11.38 17.04 7.66
CA LEU A 392 12.81 17.28 7.61
C LEU A 392 13.08 18.77 7.88
N LEU A 393 13.93 19.06 8.86
CA LEU A 393 14.41 20.41 9.15
C LEU A 393 15.79 20.63 8.55
N THR A 394 16.69 19.66 8.71
CA THR A 394 18.07 19.78 8.30
C THR A 394 18.59 18.44 7.79
N MET A 395 19.25 18.45 6.65
CA MET A 395 20.11 17.36 6.17
C MET A 395 21.52 17.92 6.04
N HIS A 396 22.43 17.39 6.83
CA HIS A 396 23.85 17.72 6.75
C HIS A 396 24.60 16.61 6.05
N HIS A 397 25.35 16.96 5.03
CA HIS A 397 26.12 16.02 4.21
C HIS A 397 27.62 16.35 4.34
N VAL A 398 28.41 15.32 4.60
CA VAL A 398 29.87 15.36 4.62
C VAL A 398 30.39 14.28 3.70
N GLY A 399 31.09 14.66 2.64
CA GLY A 399 31.61 13.75 1.62
C GLY A 399 32.52 14.46 0.65
N ALA A 400 32.32 14.25 -0.64
CA ALA A 400 33.04 14.96 -1.71
C ALA A 400 32.80 16.47 -1.66
N GLN A 401 31.57 16.83 -1.32
CA GLN A 401 31.18 18.19 -0.96
C GLN A 401 30.59 18.16 0.45
N THR A 402 30.83 19.21 1.23
CA THR A 402 30.18 19.38 2.52
C THR A 402 29.16 20.48 2.41
N PHE A 403 27.90 20.19 2.72
CA PHE A 403 26.82 21.16 2.69
C PHE A 403 25.71 20.83 3.69
N THR A 404 24.83 21.77 3.92
CA THR A 404 23.66 21.60 4.76
C THR A 404 22.45 22.10 4.01
N ARG A 405 21.48 21.22 3.73
CA ARG A 405 20.16 21.61 3.25
C ARG A 405 19.26 21.84 4.46
N LYS A 406 18.74 23.05 4.55
CA LYS A 406 17.74 23.43 5.53
C LYS A 406 16.38 23.52 4.86
N MET A 407 15.35 23.08 5.57
CA MET A 407 13.97 23.17 5.11
C MET A 407 13.20 24.14 5.99
N ARG A 408 12.52 25.10 5.37
CA ARG A 408 11.50 25.90 6.05
C ARG A 408 10.20 25.11 6.07
N VAL A 409 9.61 24.89 7.24
CA VAL A 409 8.30 24.26 7.41
C VAL A 409 7.29 25.36 7.73
N ALA A 410 6.12 25.30 7.11
CA ALA A 410 5.05 26.25 7.38
C ALA A 410 4.59 26.12 8.86
N PRO A 411 4.29 27.23 9.54
CA PRO A 411 3.95 27.17 10.95
C PRO A 411 2.66 26.43 11.25
N ASP A 412 1.74 26.42 10.32
CA ASP A 412 0.36 25.90 10.42
C ASP A 412 0.11 24.63 9.62
N SER A 413 1.09 24.13 8.87
CA SER A 413 0.93 22.93 8.01
C SER A 413 2.25 22.17 7.88
N ASN A 414 2.22 21.00 7.21
CA ASN A 414 3.40 20.20 6.90
C ASN A 414 4.03 20.58 5.54
N ARG A 415 3.59 21.68 4.92
CA ARG A 415 4.21 22.22 3.71
C ARG A 415 5.63 22.68 4.05
N SER A 416 6.61 22.31 3.23
CA SER A 416 7.99 22.74 3.47
C SER A 416 8.73 23.01 2.16
N LEU A 417 9.67 23.96 2.23
CA LEU A 417 10.46 24.45 1.11
C LEU A 417 11.94 24.46 1.48
N PRO A 418 12.84 24.16 0.53
CA PRO A 418 14.27 24.28 0.77
C PRO A 418 14.67 25.74 0.93
N GLU A 419 15.42 26.05 1.99
CA GLU A 419 15.89 27.42 2.28
C GLU A 419 16.93 27.87 1.25
N GLY A 420 16.69 29.02 0.62
CA GLY A 420 17.60 29.61 -0.36
C GLY A 420 17.56 29.01 -1.78
N GLU A 421 16.82 27.91 -1.99
CA GLU A 421 16.63 27.30 -3.31
C GLU A 421 15.34 27.79 -4.00
N VAL A 422 14.37 28.29 -3.23
CA VAL A 422 13.10 28.83 -3.72
C VAL A 422 12.89 30.22 -3.16
N ASP A 423 12.51 31.16 -4.02
CA ASP A 423 12.36 32.58 -3.66
C ASP A 423 10.94 32.93 -3.20
N THR A 424 9.96 32.03 -3.41
CA THR A 424 8.56 32.23 -3.07
C THR A 424 8.24 31.82 -1.64
N ASP A 425 7.17 32.35 -1.08
CA ASP A 425 6.61 31.91 0.20
C ASP A 425 5.72 30.67 0.03
N PHE A 426 5.12 30.20 1.14
CA PHE A 426 4.26 29.00 1.09
C PHE A 426 2.97 29.22 0.31
N ALA A 427 2.43 30.45 0.29
CA ALA A 427 1.18 30.75 -0.39
C ALA A 427 1.34 30.70 -1.92
N ASP A 428 2.50 31.14 -2.42
CA ASP A 428 2.80 31.12 -3.85
C ASP A 428 3.45 29.81 -4.33
N SER A 429 3.96 28.99 -3.39
CA SER A 429 4.66 27.75 -3.71
C SER A 429 3.75 26.51 -3.76
N PHE A 430 2.56 26.59 -3.18
CA PHE A 430 1.58 25.51 -3.17
C PHE A 430 0.22 26.00 -3.61
N ASP A 431 -0.50 25.16 -4.37
CA ASP A 431 -1.90 25.44 -4.66
C ASP A 431 -2.78 25.22 -3.41
N ALA A 432 -4.07 25.52 -3.52
CA ALA A 432 -5.02 25.38 -2.41
C ALA A 432 -5.19 23.94 -1.93
N ASN A 433 -4.87 22.95 -2.77
CA ASN A 433 -4.89 21.52 -2.43
C ASN A 433 -3.53 21.00 -1.97
N GLY A 434 -2.54 21.90 -1.76
CA GLY A 434 -1.22 21.54 -1.25
C GLY A 434 -0.27 20.91 -2.27
N ASN A 435 -0.57 20.98 -3.54
CA ASN A 435 0.33 20.53 -4.58
C ASN A 435 1.42 21.58 -4.80
N LEU A 436 2.70 21.15 -4.92
CA LEU A 436 3.82 22.03 -5.17
C LEU A 436 3.70 22.66 -6.57
N LEU A 437 3.95 23.97 -6.69
CA LEU A 437 3.83 24.71 -7.95
C LEU A 437 5.17 24.98 -8.64
N GLN A 438 6.29 24.84 -7.92
CA GLN A 438 7.63 25.01 -8.46
C GLN A 438 8.57 23.94 -7.90
N LEU A 439 9.20 23.17 -8.76
CA LEU A 439 10.10 22.09 -8.37
C LEU A 439 11.48 22.60 -7.99
N VAL A 440 12.09 23.38 -8.88
CA VAL A 440 13.30 24.17 -8.69
C VAL A 440 13.10 25.50 -9.46
N ARG A 441 13.99 26.47 -9.29
CA ARG A 441 13.89 27.76 -9.99
C ARG A 441 13.70 27.55 -11.49
N GLY A 442 12.65 28.15 -12.05
CA GLY A 442 12.32 28.10 -13.47
C GLY A 442 11.62 26.80 -13.92
N GLN A 443 11.32 25.88 -13.00
CA GLN A 443 10.57 24.66 -13.29
C GLN A 443 9.22 24.70 -12.60
N SER A 444 8.22 25.23 -13.28
CA SER A 444 6.84 25.27 -12.79
C SER A 444 6.14 23.94 -12.98
N LEU A 445 5.23 23.65 -12.06
CA LEU A 445 4.39 22.45 -12.04
C LEU A 445 2.93 22.84 -12.24
N SER A 446 2.18 22.07 -13.03
CA SER A 446 0.75 22.19 -13.14
C SER A 446 0.04 20.87 -12.83
N TRP A 447 -1.15 21.00 -12.24
CA TRP A 447 -1.92 19.88 -11.71
C TRP A 447 -3.32 19.87 -12.34
N ASN A 448 -3.80 18.67 -12.73
CA ASN A 448 -5.14 18.51 -13.24
C ASN A 448 -6.19 18.58 -12.12
N VAL A 449 -7.48 18.49 -12.48
CA VAL A 449 -8.62 18.52 -11.53
C VAL A 449 -8.55 17.42 -10.47
N ARG A 450 -7.85 16.31 -10.76
CA ARG A 450 -7.69 15.16 -9.86
C ARG A 450 -6.46 15.25 -8.96
N ASN A 451 -5.76 16.39 -8.93
CA ASN A 451 -4.48 16.58 -8.23
C ASN A 451 -3.36 15.66 -8.72
N GLN A 452 -3.40 15.29 -10.02
CA GLN A 452 -2.32 14.56 -10.66
C GLN A 452 -1.41 15.54 -11.39
N LEU A 453 -0.11 15.33 -11.33
CA LEU A 453 0.88 16.18 -12.00
C LEU A 453 0.65 16.10 -13.52
N GLN A 454 0.26 17.20 -14.12
CA GLN A 454 -0.08 17.27 -15.53
C GLN A 454 1.11 17.71 -16.40
N GLN A 455 1.90 18.66 -15.90
CA GLN A 455 3.00 19.23 -16.68
C GLN A 455 4.12 19.77 -15.79
N ILE A 456 5.34 19.64 -16.26
CA ILE A 456 6.53 20.29 -15.71
C ILE A 456 7.16 21.15 -16.81
N THR A 457 7.35 22.43 -16.56
CA THR A 457 8.22 23.27 -17.39
C THR A 457 9.67 22.92 -17.06
N THR A 458 10.41 22.34 -18.02
CA THR A 458 11.80 21.94 -17.82
C THR A 458 12.78 23.07 -18.14
N VAL A 459 12.44 23.91 -19.13
CA VAL A 459 13.16 25.13 -19.46
C VAL A 459 12.14 26.25 -19.71
N GLN A 460 12.19 27.28 -18.89
CA GLN A 460 11.39 28.48 -19.09
C GLN A 460 12.12 29.46 -20.02
N ARG A 461 11.40 29.97 -21.03
CA ARG A 461 11.92 30.94 -21.99
C ARG A 461 11.22 32.28 -21.83
N GLU A 462 11.95 33.36 -22.02
CA GLU A 462 11.39 34.70 -22.05
C GLU A 462 10.49 34.96 -23.25
N THR A 463 10.80 34.31 -24.38
CA THR A 463 10.03 34.39 -25.62
C THR A 463 9.92 33.02 -26.30
N GLY A 464 8.73 32.69 -26.82
CA GLY A 464 8.44 31.43 -27.51
C GLY A 464 7.88 30.37 -26.57
N LEU A 465 7.86 29.13 -27.05
CA LEU A 465 7.38 27.98 -26.31
C LEU A 465 8.45 27.48 -25.32
N ASN A 466 8.03 27.11 -24.13
CA ASN A 466 8.87 26.47 -23.11
C ASN A 466 9.22 25.02 -23.52
N ASP A 467 10.28 24.48 -22.92
CA ASP A 467 10.47 23.05 -22.91
C ASP A 467 9.67 22.49 -21.75
N GLU A 468 8.92 21.40 -22.00
CA GLU A 468 8.00 20.85 -21.01
C GLU A 468 7.91 19.32 -21.10
N GLU A 469 7.60 18.71 -19.97
CA GLU A 469 7.20 17.33 -19.90
C GLU A 469 5.74 17.25 -19.42
N ARG A 470 4.90 16.57 -20.21
CA ARG A 470 3.46 16.45 -19.96
C ARG A 470 3.10 15.01 -19.71
N TYR A 471 2.15 14.79 -18.79
CA TYR A 471 1.66 13.48 -18.40
C TYR A 471 0.16 13.34 -18.64
N VAL A 472 -0.25 12.18 -19.15
CA VAL A 472 -1.67 11.83 -19.38
C VAL A 472 -1.97 10.57 -18.61
N TYR A 473 -3.10 10.58 -17.90
CA TYR A 473 -3.54 9.50 -17.02
C TYR A 473 -4.83 8.88 -17.55
N ASP A 474 -5.01 7.59 -17.28
CA ASP A 474 -6.27 6.89 -17.53
C ASP A 474 -7.33 7.23 -16.46
N GLY A 475 -8.52 6.64 -16.60
CA GLY A 475 -9.63 6.84 -15.65
C GLY A 475 -9.31 6.32 -14.24
N GLN A 476 -8.34 5.41 -14.09
CA GLN A 476 -7.89 4.86 -12.79
C GLN A 476 -6.75 5.67 -12.17
N GLY A 477 -6.28 6.71 -12.87
CA GLY A 477 -5.20 7.58 -12.39
C GLY A 477 -3.80 7.07 -12.66
N GLN A 478 -3.64 6.04 -13.49
CA GLN A 478 -2.32 5.56 -13.91
C GLN A 478 -1.82 6.34 -15.11
N ARG A 479 -0.52 6.69 -15.10
CA ARG A 479 0.12 7.38 -16.23
C ARG A 479 0.23 6.45 -17.43
N VAL A 480 -0.40 6.82 -18.54
CA VAL A 480 -0.38 6.04 -19.78
C VAL A 480 0.35 6.74 -20.92
N ARG A 481 0.58 8.07 -20.84
CA ARG A 481 1.44 8.79 -21.79
C ARG A 481 2.35 9.77 -21.04
N LYS A 482 3.59 9.90 -21.54
CA LYS A 482 4.55 10.93 -21.16
C LYS A 482 5.09 11.57 -22.43
N ILE A 483 4.95 12.89 -22.56
CA ILE A 483 5.30 13.65 -23.74
C ILE A 483 6.29 14.73 -23.32
N ASN A 484 7.49 14.69 -23.89
CA ASN A 484 8.51 15.70 -23.72
C ASN A 484 8.60 16.55 -24.97
N SER A 485 8.44 17.86 -24.82
CA SER A 485 8.53 18.86 -25.89
C SER A 485 9.70 19.78 -25.61
N ALA A 486 10.67 19.85 -26.54
CA ALA A 486 11.83 20.71 -26.45
C ALA A 486 11.97 21.58 -27.71
N GLN A 487 12.38 22.83 -27.52
CA GLN A 487 12.57 23.76 -28.61
C GLN A 487 14.02 23.76 -29.09
N ALA A 488 14.25 23.40 -30.37
CA ALA A 488 15.58 23.40 -30.98
C ALA A 488 15.53 23.91 -32.42
N SER A 489 16.37 24.91 -32.71
CA SER A 489 16.56 25.43 -34.07
C SER A 489 15.27 25.77 -34.82
N GLY A 490 14.30 26.38 -34.11
CA GLY A 490 13.03 26.86 -34.70
C GLY A 490 11.96 25.77 -34.91
N ARG A 491 12.18 24.58 -34.42
CA ARG A 491 11.19 23.46 -34.40
C ARG A 491 11.00 22.89 -33.00
N THR A 492 9.82 22.34 -32.73
CA THR A 492 9.52 21.59 -31.53
C THR A 492 9.90 20.13 -31.74
N LEU A 493 10.78 19.63 -30.90
CA LEU A 493 11.14 18.22 -30.83
C LEU A 493 10.21 17.55 -29.84
N ILE A 494 9.50 16.51 -30.30
CA ILE A 494 8.55 15.78 -29.44
C ILE A 494 9.07 14.36 -29.26
N ASN A 495 9.24 13.96 -27.99
CA ASN A 495 9.50 12.58 -27.61
C ASN A 495 8.30 12.08 -26.80
N GLU A 496 7.85 10.87 -27.05
CA GLU A 496 6.69 10.29 -26.37
C GLU A 496 7.01 8.91 -25.81
N VAL A 497 6.41 8.59 -24.66
CA VAL A 497 6.35 7.24 -24.12
C VAL A 497 4.89 6.90 -23.87
N ARG A 498 4.44 5.77 -24.41
CA ARG A 498 3.13 5.15 -24.15
C ARG A 498 3.33 3.93 -23.29
N TYR A 499 2.57 3.85 -22.18
CA TYR A 499 2.64 2.75 -21.24
C TYR A 499 1.43 1.84 -21.44
N LEU A 500 1.70 0.57 -21.70
CA LEU A 500 0.73 -0.49 -21.95
C LEU A 500 1.05 -1.70 -21.06
N PRO A 501 0.12 -2.64 -20.86
CA PRO A 501 0.40 -3.85 -20.10
C PRO A 501 1.59 -4.64 -20.69
N GLY A 502 2.70 -4.69 -19.95
CA GLY A 502 3.93 -5.39 -20.37
C GLY A 502 4.76 -4.71 -21.45
N LEU A 503 4.41 -3.49 -21.89
CA LEU A 503 5.05 -2.84 -23.03
C LEU A 503 5.12 -1.32 -22.85
N GLU A 504 6.27 -0.72 -23.14
CA GLU A 504 6.39 0.72 -23.35
C GLU A 504 6.74 0.98 -24.82
N ILE A 505 6.05 1.88 -25.47
CA ILE A 505 6.38 2.35 -26.84
C ILE A 505 7.00 3.74 -26.71
N ARG A 506 8.26 3.86 -27.08
CA ARG A 506 9.02 5.11 -26.97
C ARG A 506 9.35 5.63 -28.37
N THR A 507 8.96 6.87 -28.66
CA THR A 507 9.26 7.52 -29.94
C THR A 507 10.04 8.81 -29.66
N THR A 508 10.98 9.13 -30.55
CA THR A 508 11.75 10.37 -30.48
C THR A 508 11.61 11.19 -31.72
N ALA A 509 11.85 12.49 -31.60
CA ALA A 509 11.85 13.42 -32.74
C ALA A 509 12.84 13.07 -33.85
N ASP A 510 13.87 12.32 -33.52
CA ASP A 510 14.92 11.85 -34.48
C ASP A 510 14.52 10.56 -35.21
N GLY A 511 13.29 10.06 -34.96
CA GLY A 511 12.74 8.88 -35.66
C GLY A 511 13.09 7.55 -34.98
N GLU A 512 13.59 7.54 -33.76
CA GLU A 512 13.74 6.33 -32.99
C GLU A 512 12.34 5.82 -32.57
N ILE A 513 12.05 4.54 -32.83
CA ILE A 513 10.88 3.82 -32.33
C ILE A 513 11.39 2.61 -31.54
N LEU A 514 11.26 2.67 -30.23
CA LEU A 514 11.74 1.65 -29.32
C LEU A 514 10.55 1.02 -28.56
N HIS A 515 10.41 -0.28 -28.63
CA HIS A 515 9.54 -1.08 -27.81
C HIS A 515 10.33 -1.61 -26.60
N VAL A 516 9.92 -1.26 -25.40
CA VAL A 516 10.49 -1.81 -24.15
C VAL A 516 9.52 -2.85 -23.62
N ILE A 517 9.81 -4.11 -23.85
CA ILE A 517 9.01 -5.20 -23.31
C ILE A 517 9.44 -5.39 -21.87
N THR A 518 8.48 -5.28 -20.94
CA THR A 518 8.74 -5.36 -19.50
C THR A 518 8.18 -6.66 -18.96
N ALA A 519 9.03 -7.40 -18.25
CA ALA A 519 8.65 -8.65 -17.59
C ALA A 519 9.14 -8.66 -16.14
N GLN A 520 8.29 -9.17 -15.25
CA GLN A 520 8.69 -9.47 -13.88
C GLN A 520 9.15 -10.93 -13.83
N ALA A 521 10.44 -11.15 -13.70
CA ALA A 521 11.06 -12.45 -13.69
C ALA A 521 11.56 -12.77 -12.26
N GLY A 522 10.73 -13.47 -11.46
CA GLY A 522 11.04 -13.72 -10.07
C GLY A 522 11.06 -12.42 -9.24
N ARG A 523 12.15 -12.18 -8.52
CA ARG A 523 12.37 -10.92 -7.76
C ARG A 523 12.94 -9.79 -8.61
N ASN A 524 13.51 -10.12 -9.74
CA ASN A 524 14.20 -9.17 -10.60
C ASN A 524 13.33 -8.77 -11.79
N GLY A 525 13.48 -7.53 -12.27
CA GLY A 525 12.85 -7.07 -13.49
C GLY A 525 13.71 -7.39 -14.72
N VAL A 526 13.06 -7.76 -15.83
CA VAL A 526 13.69 -7.94 -17.12
C VAL A 526 13.08 -6.98 -18.13
N ARG A 527 13.90 -6.33 -18.93
CA ARG A 527 13.46 -5.47 -20.02
C ARG A 527 14.13 -5.90 -21.32
N VAL A 528 13.35 -6.00 -22.39
CA VAL A 528 13.90 -6.25 -23.73
C VAL A 528 13.72 -4.99 -24.55
N LEU A 529 14.82 -4.50 -25.12
CA LEU A 529 14.84 -3.30 -25.96
C LEU A 529 14.78 -3.74 -27.42
N HIS A 530 13.61 -3.56 -28.04
CA HIS A 530 13.38 -3.88 -29.46
C HIS A 530 13.18 -2.58 -30.25
N TRP A 531 14.09 -2.29 -31.16
CA TRP A 531 13.95 -1.13 -32.05
C TRP A 531 13.25 -1.53 -33.34
N GLU A 532 12.09 -0.93 -33.58
CA GLU A 532 11.38 -0.96 -34.83
C GLU A 532 12.05 -0.04 -35.85
N ALA A 533 12.54 1.14 -35.41
CA ALA A 533 13.23 2.11 -36.22
C ALA A 533 14.27 2.91 -35.42
N GLY A 534 15.26 3.50 -36.09
CA GLY A 534 16.20 4.46 -35.50
C GLY A 534 17.14 3.85 -34.47
N LYS A 535 17.44 2.54 -34.54
CA LYS A 535 18.32 1.87 -33.60
C LYS A 535 19.69 2.53 -33.52
N PRO A 536 20.20 2.90 -32.33
CA PRO A 536 21.53 3.49 -32.19
C PRO A 536 22.66 2.51 -32.58
N ASN A 537 23.76 3.07 -33.08
CA ASN A 537 24.98 2.29 -33.22
C ASN A 537 25.56 1.89 -31.86
N GLY A 538 26.10 0.70 -31.76
CA GLY A 538 26.75 0.19 -30.54
C GLY A 538 25.80 -0.57 -29.59
N ILE A 539 24.52 -0.71 -29.92
CA ILE A 539 23.56 -1.57 -29.20
C ILE A 539 23.01 -2.61 -30.19
N ALA A 540 22.90 -3.86 -29.77
CA ALA A 540 22.20 -4.90 -30.52
C ALA A 540 20.69 -4.67 -30.44
N ASN A 541 19.93 -5.03 -31.48
CA ASN A 541 18.48 -5.12 -31.35
C ASN A 541 18.12 -6.30 -30.42
N ASP A 542 16.93 -6.24 -29.83
CA ASP A 542 16.45 -7.24 -28.86
C ASP A 542 17.41 -7.43 -27.68
N GLN A 543 18.05 -6.32 -27.25
CA GLN A 543 18.91 -6.35 -26.08
C GLN A 543 18.11 -6.65 -24.82
N VAL A 544 18.37 -7.81 -24.21
CA VAL A 544 17.77 -8.18 -22.92
C VAL A 544 18.58 -7.57 -21.78
N ARG A 545 17.90 -6.91 -20.85
CA ARG A 545 18.48 -6.31 -19.66
C ARG A 545 17.90 -6.93 -18.41
N TYR A 546 18.72 -7.57 -17.63
CA TYR A 546 18.39 -8.14 -16.32
C TYR A 546 18.81 -7.17 -15.23
N SER A 547 17.85 -6.73 -14.41
CA SER A 547 18.12 -5.86 -13.25
C SER A 547 18.32 -6.70 -12.00
N LEU A 548 19.54 -6.67 -11.42
CA LEU A 548 19.73 -7.14 -10.05
C LEU A 548 19.39 -6.02 -9.09
N THR A 549 18.61 -6.34 -8.06
CA THR A 549 18.05 -5.35 -7.14
C THR A 549 18.56 -5.55 -5.72
N ASP A 550 18.48 -4.51 -4.90
CA ASP A 550 18.64 -4.59 -3.45
C ASP A 550 17.34 -5.08 -2.75
N HIS A 551 17.33 -5.06 -1.42
CA HIS A 551 16.18 -5.46 -0.62
C HIS A 551 14.95 -4.55 -0.81
N LEU A 552 15.13 -3.30 -1.23
CA LEU A 552 14.05 -2.34 -1.54
C LEU A 552 13.54 -2.48 -2.98
N GLY A 553 14.25 -3.26 -3.84
CA GLY A 553 13.96 -3.36 -5.27
C GLY A 553 14.63 -2.28 -6.11
N SER A 554 15.60 -1.55 -5.56
CA SER A 554 16.37 -0.57 -6.33
C SER A 554 17.29 -1.28 -7.32
N SER A 555 17.30 -0.83 -8.59
CA SER A 555 18.15 -1.41 -9.66
C SER A 555 19.61 -1.03 -9.44
N THR A 556 20.38 -1.94 -8.83
CA THR A 556 21.81 -1.72 -8.51
C THR A 556 22.72 -2.12 -9.67
N LEU A 557 22.40 -3.19 -10.39
CA LEU A 557 23.14 -3.65 -11.58
C LEU A 557 22.17 -3.91 -12.72
N GLU A 558 22.56 -3.58 -13.94
CA GLU A 558 21.94 -4.11 -15.16
C GLU A 558 22.94 -4.97 -15.90
N LEU A 559 22.48 -6.15 -16.32
CA LEU A 559 23.27 -7.15 -17.04
C LEU A 559 22.66 -7.41 -18.40
N ASP A 560 23.47 -7.71 -19.39
CA ASP A 560 23.02 -8.13 -20.71
C ASP A 560 22.68 -9.62 -20.77
N GLN A 561 22.30 -10.11 -21.95
CA GLN A 561 21.91 -11.50 -22.19
C GLN A 561 23.07 -12.50 -22.02
N GLN A 562 24.32 -12.06 -21.98
CA GLN A 562 25.49 -12.88 -21.68
C GLN A 562 25.98 -12.77 -20.23
N GLY A 563 25.22 -12.04 -19.36
CA GLY A 563 25.64 -11.78 -17.99
C GLY A 563 26.67 -10.67 -17.84
N GLY A 564 27.02 -9.98 -18.94
CA GLY A 564 27.94 -8.85 -18.95
C GLY A 564 27.33 -7.60 -18.29
N LEU A 565 28.10 -6.87 -17.49
CA LEU A 565 27.66 -5.68 -16.79
C LEU A 565 27.46 -4.52 -17.75
N ILE A 566 26.22 -4.00 -17.83
CA ILE A 566 25.84 -2.81 -18.60
C ILE A 566 25.98 -1.56 -17.73
N SER A 567 25.41 -1.58 -16.53
CA SER A 567 25.44 -0.45 -15.60
C SER A 567 25.45 -0.88 -14.15
N GLN A 568 26.01 -0.03 -13.30
CA GLN A 568 26.02 -0.19 -11.86
C GLN A 568 25.65 1.14 -11.20
N GLU A 569 24.84 1.11 -10.13
CA GLU A 569 24.38 2.31 -9.45
C GLU A 569 24.23 2.10 -7.95
N SER A 570 24.56 3.14 -7.18
CA SER A 570 24.38 3.19 -5.73
C SER A 570 23.57 4.44 -5.36
N TYR A 571 22.74 4.29 -4.34
CA TYR A 571 21.80 5.31 -3.92
C TYR A 571 22.10 5.83 -2.52
N TYR A 572 21.82 7.12 -2.32
CA TYR A 572 21.64 7.68 -0.98
C TYR A 572 20.39 7.08 -0.32
N PRO A 573 20.26 7.13 1.01
CA PRO A 573 19.13 6.47 1.69
C PRO A 573 17.75 6.86 1.16
N PHE A 574 17.56 8.13 0.82
CA PHE A 574 16.31 8.65 0.27
C PHE A 574 16.21 8.61 -1.27
N GLY A 575 17.06 7.82 -1.93
CA GLY A 575 16.90 7.47 -3.35
C GLY A 575 17.61 8.37 -4.35
N GLY A 576 18.31 9.41 -3.91
CA GLY A 576 19.25 10.14 -4.78
C GLY A 576 20.37 9.21 -5.25
N THR A 577 20.88 9.38 -6.47
CA THR A 577 22.02 8.60 -6.97
C THR A 577 23.32 9.13 -6.35
N ALA A 578 24.01 8.27 -5.59
CA ALA A 578 25.30 8.61 -4.96
C ALA A 578 26.46 8.46 -5.95
N TRP A 579 26.44 7.41 -6.76
CA TRP A 579 27.32 7.21 -7.90
C TRP A 579 26.72 6.20 -8.87
N TRP A 580 27.13 6.26 -10.13
CA TRP A 580 26.80 5.27 -11.13
C TRP A 580 27.86 5.18 -12.23
N ALA A 581 27.91 4.00 -12.84
CA ALA A 581 28.83 3.72 -13.93
C ALA A 581 28.10 2.92 -15.01
N ALA A 582 28.53 3.07 -16.27
CA ALA A 582 27.98 2.30 -17.38
C ALA A 582 29.09 1.91 -18.36
N ARG A 583 28.84 0.85 -19.12
CA ARG A 583 29.73 0.34 -20.15
C ARG A 583 29.88 1.33 -21.32
N SER A 584 28.78 2.00 -21.65
CA SER A 584 28.77 3.05 -22.68
C SER A 584 27.69 4.10 -22.39
N VAL A 585 27.91 5.33 -22.86
CA VAL A 585 26.94 6.43 -22.80
C VAL A 585 25.64 6.07 -23.55
N VAL A 586 25.76 5.35 -24.66
CA VAL A 586 24.62 4.95 -25.48
C VAL A 586 23.70 4.00 -24.69
N GLU A 587 24.27 2.98 -24.04
CA GLU A 587 23.49 2.03 -23.24
C GLU A 587 22.93 2.66 -21.96
N ALA A 588 23.67 3.58 -21.35
CA ALA A 588 23.29 4.32 -20.15
C ALA A 588 22.00 5.14 -20.34
N LYS A 589 21.75 5.66 -21.54
CA LYS A 589 20.54 6.42 -21.91
C LYS A 589 19.24 5.64 -21.65
N TYR A 590 19.28 4.32 -21.73
CA TYR A 590 18.11 3.45 -21.56
C TYR A 590 17.90 2.92 -20.15
N LYS A 591 18.71 3.36 -19.18
CA LYS A 591 18.47 3.06 -17.74
C LYS A 591 17.47 4.05 -17.16
N THR A 592 16.21 3.66 -17.12
CA THR A 592 15.11 4.51 -16.63
C THR A 592 14.60 4.09 -15.24
N VAL A 593 14.63 2.77 -14.94
CA VAL A 593 14.23 2.21 -13.66
C VAL A 593 15.42 2.22 -12.71
N ARG A 594 15.22 2.84 -11.52
CA ARG A 594 16.31 3.08 -10.54
C ARG A 594 15.89 2.74 -9.11
N TYR A 595 15.92 3.70 -8.19
CA TYR A 595 15.59 3.52 -6.78
C TYR A 595 14.19 2.93 -6.60
N SER A 596 14.09 1.96 -5.68
CA SER A 596 12.83 1.29 -5.33
C SER A 596 12.07 0.68 -6.52
N GLY A 597 12.82 0.39 -7.63
CA GLY A 597 12.23 -0.14 -8.86
C GLY A 597 11.34 0.84 -9.62
N LYS A 598 11.48 2.15 -9.38
CA LYS A 598 10.65 3.19 -9.98
C LYS A 598 11.33 3.87 -11.16
N GLU A 599 10.51 4.32 -12.12
CA GLU A 599 10.98 5.14 -13.22
C GLU A 599 11.36 6.52 -12.69
N ARG A 600 12.57 6.96 -13.06
CA ARG A 600 13.03 8.33 -12.81
C ARG A 600 12.88 9.14 -14.09
N ASP A 601 12.06 10.18 -14.01
CA ASP A 601 11.80 11.09 -15.14
C ASP A 601 12.96 12.08 -15.33
N ALA A 602 12.97 12.77 -16.48
CA ALA A 602 14.00 13.78 -16.81
C ALA A 602 14.04 14.92 -15.80
N SER A 603 12.93 15.24 -15.16
CA SER A 603 12.81 16.19 -14.06
C SER A 603 13.55 15.78 -12.78
N GLY A 604 14.03 14.53 -12.70
CA GLY A 604 14.61 13.95 -11.50
C GLY A 604 13.62 13.31 -10.53
N LEU A 605 12.32 13.50 -10.75
CA LEU A 605 11.28 12.89 -9.94
C LEU A 605 11.16 11.39 -10.20
N TYR A 606 10.77 10.64 -9.16
CA TYR A 606 10.36 9.25 -9.29
C TYR A 606 8.83 9.16 -9.37
N TYR A 607 8.32 8.41 -10.35
CA TYR A 607 6.90 8.11 -10.49
C TYR A 607 6.53 6.85 -9.71
N TYR A 608 5.64 6.99 -8.73
CA TYR A 608 5.20 5.89 -7.86
C TYR A 608 3.77 5.40 -8.16
N GLY A 609 3.13 5.92 -9.20
CA GLY A 609 1.75 5.63 -9.55
C GLY A 609 0.84 6.79 -9.19
N TYR A 610 0.46 6.95 -7.94
CA TYR A 610 -0.44 8.03 -7.52
C TYR A 610 0.29 9.31 -7.09
N ARG A 611 1.58 9.25 -6.80
CA ARG A 611 2.39 10.42 -6.40
C ARG A 611 3.74 10.47 -7.12
N TYR A 612 4.34 11.66 -7.08
CA TYR A 612 5.71 11.90 -7.52
C TYR A 612 6.60 12.23 -6.32
N TYR A 613 7.76 11.62 -6.28
CA TYR A 613 8.72 11.72 -5.19
C TYR A 613 9.98 12.48 -5.61
N ALA A 614 10.37 13.49 -4.81
CA ALA A 614 11.61 14.26 -5.00
C ALA A 614 12.69 13.75 -4.03
N PRO A 615 13.65 12.91 -4.47
CA PRO A 615 14.63 12.31 -3.56
C PRO A 615 15.57 13.33 -2.92
N TRP A 616 15.82 14.46 -3.56
CA TRP A 616 16.64 15.54 -3.00
C TRP A 616 15.91 16.37 -1.95
N LEU A 617 14.57 16.41 -1.99
CA LEU A 617 13.73 17.01 -0.96
C LEU A 617 13.33 16.00 0.12
N GLN A 618 13.55 14.70 -0.12
CA GLN A 618 13.22 13.58 0.75
C GLN A 618 11.72 13.49 1.08
N ARG A 619 10.86 13.95 0.15
CA ARG A 619 9.43 14.03 0.37
C ARG A 619 8.63 13.97 -0.92
N TRP A 620 7.35 13.71 -0.77
CA TRP A 620 6.37 13.82 -1.83
C TRP A 620 6.15 15.27 -2.21
N ILE A 621 5.88 15.56 -3.50
CA ILE A 621 5.62 16.93 -3.99
C ILE A 621 4.12 17.28 -3.97
N ASN A 622 3.26 16.33 -3.62
CA ASN A 622 1.82 16.51 -3.43
C ASN A 622 1.32 15.70 -2.24
N PRO A 623 0.20 16.07 -1.63
CA PRO A 623 -0.39 15.35 -0.52
C PRO A 623 -0.79 13.92 -0.91
N ASP A 624 -0.87 13.05 0.09
CA ASP A 624 -1.33 11.68 -0.10
C ASP A 624 -2.79 11.66 -0.56
N PRO A 625 -3.12 11.08 -1.74
CA PRO A 625 -4.51 10.93 -2.17
C PRO A 625 -5.33 10.02 -1.26
N ALA A 626 -4.69 9.11 -0.52
CA ALA A 626 -5.33 8.28 0.51
C ALA A 626 -5.54 9.03 1.84
N GLY A 627 -5.11 10.30 1.94
CA GLY A 627 -5.22 11.14 3.12
C GLY A 627 -4.26 10.72 4.23
N GLU A 628 -4.77 10.51 5.44
CA GLU A 628 -3.97 10.26 6.64
C GLU A 628 -3.62 8.78 6.90
N VAL A 629 -3.77 7.91 5.90
CA VAL A 629 -3.55 6.46 6.06
C VAL A 629 -2.13 6.15 6.53
N ASP A 630 -1.13 6.92 6.07
CA ASP A 630 0.27 6.80 6.50
C ASP A 630 0.69 7.88 7.53
N GLY A 631 -0.29 8.50 8.19
CA GLY A 631 -0.11 9.52 9.23
C GLY A 631 -0.56 10.91 8.83
N LEU A 632 -0.55 11.85 9.79
CA LEU A 632 -1.05 13.22 9.60
C LEU A 632 -0.13 14.08 8.70
N ASN A 633 1.15 13.72 8.57
CA ASN A 633 2.05 14.38 7.63
C ASN A 633 1.95 13.69 6.27
N VAL A 634 1.11 14.21 5.39
CA VAL A 634 0.78 13.63 4.08
C VAL A 634 1.87 13.80 3.01
N TYR A 635 2.99 14.43 3.35
CA TYR A 635 4.16 14.59 2.45
C TYR A 635 5.34 13.69 2.83
N ARG A 636 5.28 13.05 3.98
CA ARG A 636 6.40 12.26 4.52
C ARG A 636 6.57 10.95 3.76
N MET A 637 7.77 10.67 3.25
CA MET A 637 8.11 9.41 2.59
C MET A 637 8.38 8.32 3.63
N VAL A 638 7.64 7.21 3.55
CA VAL A 638 7.83 5.97 4.34
C VAL A 638 8.23 6.21 5.80
N LYS A 639 7.53 7.12 6.46
CA LYS A 639 7.74 7.50 7.87
C LYS A 639 9.19 7.91 8.21
N ASN A 640 9.93 8.43 7.25
CA ASN A 640 11.37 8.75 7.34
C ASN A 640 12.26 7.51 7.59
N ASN A 641 11.84 6.33 7.15
CA ASN A 641 12.62 5.09 7.23
C ASN A 641 12.81 4.46 5.84
N PRO A 642 13.50 5.13 4.91
CA PRO A 642 13.62 4.71 3.51
C PRO A 642 14.51 3.49 3.30
N THR A 643 15.16 2.99 4.37
CA THR A 643 16.04 1.82 4.34
C THR A 643 15.35 0.54 4.76
N ALA A 644 14.17 0.62 5.40
CA ALA A 644 13.40 -0.54 5.83
C ALA A 644 12.00 -0.61 5.23
N GLU A 645 11.45 0.53 4.80
CA GLU A 645 10.10 0.64 4.23
C GLU A 645 10.16 1.10 2.77
N ILE A 646 9.24 0.64 1.96
CA ILE A 646 9.02 1.06 0.57
C ILE A 646 7.57 1.47 0.40
N ASP A 647 7.32 2.40 -0.52
CA ASP A 647 5.97 2.65 -1.01
C ASP A 647 5.82 2.01 -2.40
N ILE A 648 4.82 1.16 -2.58
CA ILE A 648 4.66 0.41 -3.84
C ILE A 648 3.97 1.24 -4.91
N ASN A 649 2.98 2.03 -4.51
CA ASN A 649 2.10 2.74 -5.45
C ASN A 649 1.94 4.24 -5.15
N GLY A 650 2.65 4.77 -4.17
CA GLY A 650 2.55 6.16 -3.77
C GLY A 650 1.38 6.47 -2.83
N LEU A 651 0.98 5.51 -1.96
CA LEU A 651 -0.11 5.67 -0.99
C LEU A 651 0.27 5.25 0.43
N ILE A 652 1.04 4.17 0.59
CA ILE A 652 1.37 3.60 1.92
C ILE A 652 2.78 3.04 1.93
N GLY A 653 3.53 3.41 2.96
CA GLY A 653 4.84 2.81 3.25
C GLY A 653 4.72 1.43 3.88
N GLU A 654 5.42 0.43 3.32
CA GLU A 654 5.39 -0.97 3.76
C GLU A 654 6.80 -1.55 3.93
N ARG A 655 6.94 -2.51 4.86
CA ARG A 655 8.19 -3.28 5.00
C ARG A 655 8.20 -4.48 4.07
N ARG A 656 9.17 -4.55 3.17
CA ARG A 656 9.32 -5.67 2.24
C ARG A 656 9.80 -6.93 2.98
N GLY A 657 9.10 -8.04 2.82
CA GLY A 657 9.57 -9.39 3.21
C GLY A 657 8.95 -10.04 4.45
N ALA A 658 8.31 -9.30 5.37
CA ALA A 658 7.69 -9.89 6.56
C ALA A 658 6.16 -10.11 6.46
N LYS A 659 5.51 -9.57 5.44
CA LYS A 659 4.07 -9.35 5.41
C LYS A 659 3.28 -10.08 4.31
N GLY A 660 3.92 -10.82 3.41
CA GLY A 660 3.25 -11.33 2.21
C GLY A 660 1.90 -12.02 2.44
N ALA A 661 1.76 -12.84 3.49
CA ALA A 661 0.50 -13.52 3.79
C ALA A 661 -0.53 -12.58 4.44
N THR A 662 -0.08 -11.66 5.29
CA THR A 662 -0.93 -10.67 5.98
C THR A 662 -1.47 -9.63 5.01
N GLU A 663 -0.61 -9.07 4.17
CA GLU A 663 -1.02 -8.07 3.17
C GLU A 663 -1.92 -8.69 2.09
N ALA A 664 -1.63 -9.91 1.68
CA ALA A 664 -2.50 -10.65 0.80
C ALA A 664 -3.89 -10.91 1.40
N SER A 665 -3.98 -11.16 2.70
CA SER A 665 -5.26 -11.31 3.41
C SER A 665 -6.02 -10.00 3.50
N LYS A 666 -5.33 -8.91 3.83
CA LYS A 666 -5.91 -7.57 3.85
C LYS A 666 -6.40 -7.17 2.47
N PHE A 667 -5.59 -7.41 1.43
CA PHE A 667 -5.97 -7.15 0.06
C PHE A 667 -7.23 -7.95 -0.34
N HIS A 668 -7.29 -9.24 0.02
CA HIS A 668 -8.48 -10.07 -0.22
C HIS A 668 -9.69 -9.54 0.54
N TYR A 669 -9.52 -9.10 1.79
CA TYR A 669 -10.57 -8.49 2.57
C TYR A 669 -11.08 -7.20 1.90
N ASP A 670 -10.20 -6.26 1.62
CA ASP A 670 -10.55 -4.94 1.10
C ASP A 670 -11.11 -4.98 -0.35
N HIS A 671 -10.52 -5.83 -1.22
CA HIS A 671 -10.82 -5.81 -2.66
C HIS A 671 -11.75 -6.94 -3.12
N TYR A 672 -12.02 -7.91 -2.27
CA TYR A 672 -12.90 -9.03 -2.60
C TYR A 672 -14.06 -9.21 -1.62
N LEU A 673 -13.76 -9.42 -0.32
CA LEU A 673 -14.82 -9.73 0.65
C LEU A 673 -15.73 -8.54 0.93
N VAL A 674 -15.17 -7.38 1.27
CA VAL A 674 -15.95 -6.18 1.60
C VAL A 674 -16.81 -5.73 0.43
N PRO A 675 -16.30 -5.59 -0.81
CA PRO A 675 -17.15 -5.24 -1.95
C PRO A 675 -18.33 -6.19 -2.12
N LYS A 676 -18.09 -7.50 -2.06
CA LYS A 676 -19.17 -8.51 -2.19
C LYS A 676 -20.18 -8.51 -1.05
N ILE A 677 -19.75 -8.20 0.17
CA ILE A 677 -20.65 -8.03 1.31
C ILE A 677 -21.46 -6.76 1.12
N MET A 678 -20.83 -5.67 0.69
CA MET A 678 -21.50 -4.37 0.48
C MET A 678 -22.46 -4.39 -0.72
N GLU A 679 -22.15 -5.11 -1.80
CA GLU A 679 -23.01 -5.29 -2.96
C GLU A 679 -24.41 -5.81 -2.59
N ARG A 680 -24.52 -6.55 -1.49
CA ARG A 680 -25.78 -7.11 -1.00
C ARG A 680 -26.43 -6.30 0.11
N LYS A 681 -25.91 -5.12 0.39
CA LYS A 681 -26.34 -4.31 1.56
C LYS A 681 -27.84 -4.05 1.56
N GLU A 682 -28.40 -3.59 0.46
CA GLU A 682 -29.84 -3.25 0.39
C GLU A 682 -30.72 -4.49 0.52
N GLN A 683 -30.39 -5.59 -0.18
CA GLN A 683 -31.08 -6.87 -0.03
C GLN A 683 -31.00 -7.38 1.41
N ASN A 684 -29.84 -7.27 2.04
CA ASN A 684 -29.65 -7.67 3.43
C ASN A 684 -30.47 -6.81 4.38
N LYS A 685 -30.63 -5.50 4.10
CA LYS A 685 -31.44 -4.58 4.86
C LYS A 685 -32.92 -4.95 4.81
N GLU A 686 -33.43 -5.26 3.62
CA GLU A 686 -34.83 -5.74 3.45
C GLU A 686 -35.08 -7.02 4.24
N HIS A 687 -34.18 -8.00 4.15
CA HIS A 687 -34.29 -9.24 4.93
C HIS A 687 -34.21 -8.99 6.44
N ALA A 688 -33.35 -8.05 6.87
CA ALA A 688 -33.24 -7.67 8.27
C ALA A 688 -34.52 -7.00 8.79
N ILE A 689 -35.14 -6.10 8.02
CA ILE A 689 -36.45 -5.48 8.33
C ILE A 689 -37.50 -6.58 8.53
N ALA A 690 -37.63 -7.51 7.58
CA ALA A 690 -38.59 -8.62 7.69
C ALA A 690 -38.32 -9.51 8.94
N SER A 691 -37.04 -9.75 9.27
CA SER A 691 -36.64 -10.49 10.46
C SER A 691 -37.04 -9.75 11.75
N VAL A 692 -36.80 -8.44 11.82
CA VAL A 692 -37.17 -7.59 12.95
C VAL A 692 -38.69 -7.56 13.12
N MET A 693 -39.44 -7.34 12.05
CA MET A 693 -40.92 -7.37 12.06
C MET A 693 -41.43 -8.66 12.69
N LYS A 694 -40.92 -9.79 12.20
CA LYS A 694 -41.32 -11.12 12.72
C LYS A 694 -40.97 -11.32 14.20
N ARG A 695 -39.76 -10.91 14.61
CA ARG A 695 -39.29 -11.12 16.00
C ARG A 695 -39.90 -10.20 17.01
N ALA A 696 -40.13 -8.95 16.62
CA ALA A 696 -40.70 -7.91 17.49
C ALA A 696 -42.24 -7.83 17.40
N GLY A 697 -42.91 -8.63 16.55
CA GLY A 697 -44.34 -8.60 16.36
C GLY A 697 -44.87 -7.28 15.76
N LEU A 698 -44.06 -6.63 14.90
CA LEU A 698 -44.38 -5.33 14.32
C LEU A 698 -45.11 -5.49 12.97
N GLU A 699 -46.21 -4.75 12.78
CA GLU A 699 -46.99 -4.79 11.55
C GLU A 699 -46.58 -3.72 10.51
N ARG A 700 -45.80 -2.71 10.96
CA ARG A 700 -45.39 -1.58 10.10
C ARG A 700 -43.88 -1.59 9.85
N ALA A 701 -43.48 -1.52 8.58
CA ALA A 701 -42.07 -1.53 8.17
C ALA A 701 -41.26 -0.35 8.75
N ASN A 702 -41.86 0.83 8.90
CA ASN A 702 -41.16 2.01 9.47
C ASN A 702 -40.76 1.78 10.93
N ALA A 703 -41.65 1.24 11.78
CA ALA A 703 -41.31 0.90 13.16
C ALA A 703 -40.23 -0.19 13.25
N ALA A 704 -40.25 -1.14 12.32
CA ALA A 704 -39.20 -2.14 12.20
C ALA A 704 -37.86 -1.54 11.73
N GLY A 705 -37.90 -0.51 10.85
CA GLY A 705 -36.72 0.24 10.44
C GLY A 705 -36.03 0.97 11.59
N GLU A 706 -36.78 1.69 12.41
CA GLU A 706 -36.25 2.36 13.61
C GLU A 706 -35.60 1.38 14.60
N LEU A 707 -36.26 0.25 14.85
CA LEU A 707 -35.70 -0.82 15.70
C LEU A 707 -34.45 -1.48 15.05
N LEU A 708 -34.44 -1.61 13.73
CA LEU A 708 -33.29 -2.11 12.99
C LEU A 708 -32.11 -1.17 13.14
N ASP A 709 -32.32 0.13 12.94
CA ASP A 709 -31.23 1.13 13.03
C ASP A 709 -30.64 1.19 14.47
N ALA A 710 -31.50 1.11 15.49
CA ALA A 710 -31.04 0.99 16.87
C ALA A 710 -30.24 -0.30 17.12
N SER A 711 -30.69 -1.43 16.53
CA SER A 711 -30.00 -2.71 16.63
C SER A 711 -28.63 -2.68 15.93
N VAL A 712 -28.53 -2.03 14.78
CA VAL A 712 -27.27 -1.77 14.07
C VAL A 712 -26.30 -0.98 14.95
N GLY A 713 -26.78 0.10 15.59
CA GLY A 713 -25.98 0.93 16.48
C GLY A 713 -25.39 0.13 17.67
N VAL A 714 -26.17 -0.78 18.27
CA VAL A 714 -25.67 -1.65 19.34
C VAL A 714 -24.61 -2.62 18.83
N LEU A 715 -24.81 -3.25 17.67
CA LEU A 715 -23.85 -4.19 17.10
C LEU A 715 -22.55 -3.51 16.67
N GLU A 716 -22.63 -2.33 16.07
CA GLU A 716 -21.45 -1.57 15.65
C GLU A 716 -20.64 -1.02 16.83
N SER A 717 -21.30 -0.71 17.95
CA SER A 717 -20.64 -0.26 19.18
C SER A 717 -20.25 -1.41 20.14
N SER A 718 -20.58 -2.66 19.81
CA SER A 718 -20.26 -3.81 20.67
C SER A 718 -18.76 -4.08 20.74
N VAL A 719 -18.28 -4.42 21.92
CA VAL A 719 -16.86 -4.67 22.17
C VAL A 719 -16.42 -6.00 21.58
N MET A 720 -15.31 -6.00 20.87
CA MET A 720 -14.68 -7.22 20.36
C MET A 720 -13.84 -7.87 21.45
N THR A 721 -14.03 -9.16 21.66
CA THR A 721 -13.33 -9.89 22.69
C THR A 721 -12.76 -11.22 22.20
N PHE A 722 -11.68 -11.65 22.84
CA PHE A 722 -11.09 -12.96 22.64
C PHE A 722 -11.00 -13.66 23.98
N ASN A 723 -11.85 -14.64 24.24
CA ASN A 723 -11.86 -15.38 25.49
C ASN A 723 -10.72 -16.41 25.53
N ILE A 724 -10.04 -16.48 26.68
CA ILE A 724 -8.92 -17.37 26.92
C ILE A 724 -9.01 -18.01 28.31
N ARG A 725 -8.55 -19.23 28.40
CA ARG A 725 -8.38 -19.88 29.68
C ARG A 725 -7.13 -19.32 30.40
N PRO A 726 -7.23 -18.91 31.67
CA PRO A 726 -6.13 -18.31 32.43
C PRO A 726 -4.83 -19.12 32.43
N ASP A 727 -4.93 -20.46 32.43
CA ASP A 727 -3.80 -21.37 32.39
C ASP A 727 -3.03 -21.39 31.06
N LYS A 728 -3.55 -20.76 30.00
CA LYS A 728 -2.93 -20.65 28.68
C LYS A 728 -2.19 -19.35 28.43
N LEU A 729 -2.39 -18.32 29.26
CA LEU A 729 -1.79 -16.99 29.08
C LEU A 729 -0.26 -17.05 28.93
N GLY A 730 0.43 -17.80 29.80
CA GLY A 730 1.89 -17.93 29.73
C GLY A 730 2.44 -18.66 28.49
N ARG A 731 1.57 -19.18 27.60
CA ARG A 731 1.96 -19.84 26.36
C ARG A 731 1.78 -18.96 25.13
N LEU A 732 1.30 -17.73 25.29
CA LEU A 732 1.12 -16.80 24.19
C LEU A 732 2.48 -16.36 23.63
N SER A 733 2.59 -16.32 22.30
CA SER A 733 3.86 -16.03 21.64
C SER A 733 4.07 -14.55 21.36
N GLY A 734 5.33 -14.17 21.19
CA GLY A 734 5.79 -12.79 21.09
C GLY A 734 5.42 -11.97 19.85
N LYS A 735 4.48 -12.41 18.99
CA LYS A 735 4.19 -11.73 17.71
C LYS A 735 2.69 -11.49 17.47
N GLY A 736 1.94 -11.12 18.49
CA GLY A 736 0.49 -11.00 18.39
C GLY A 736 -0.23 -12.34 18.47
N MET A 737 -1.54 -12.32 18.29
CA MET A 737 -2.35 -13.53 18.30
C MET A 737 -2.12 -14.35 17.05
N ILE A 738 -1.98 -15.66 17.23
CA ILE A 738 -1.82 -16.60 16.11
C ILE A 738 -3.13 -17.36 15.87
N ASN A 739 -3.46 -17.57 14.60
CA ASN A 739 -4.69 -18.27 14.23
C ASN A 739 -4.69 -19.74 14.68
N THR A 740 -5.87 -20.32 14.71
CA THR A 740 -6.12 -21.70 15.15
C THR A 740 -5.27 -22.71 14.37
N TRP A 741 -5.02 -22.49 13.07
CA TRP A 741 -4.22 -23.35 12.22
C TRP A 741 -2.75 -23.45 12.63
N LYS A 742 -2.19 -22.40 13.20
CA LYS A 742 -0.80 -22.42 13.70
C LYS A 742 -0.68 -23.18 15.04
N THR A 743 -1.76 -23.31 15.77
CA THR A 743 -1.78 -23.99 17.08
C THR A 743 -2.09 -25.46 16.99
N LEU A 744 -2.71 -25.92 15.92
CA LEU A 744 -3.04 -27.32 15.69
C LEU A 744 -1.80 -28.12 15.25
N LYS A 745 -1.45 -29.12 16.02
CA LYS A 745 -0.26 -29.94 15.76
C LYS A 745 -0.49 -31.11 14.80
N GLN A 746 -1.72 -31.53 14.58
CA GLN A 746 -2.10 -32.66 13.71
C GLN A 746 -3.39 -32.38 12.98
N GLU A 747 -3.47 -32.80 11.72
CA GLU A 747 -4.71 -32.83 10.96
C GLU A 747 -5.65 -33.89 11.53
N ASN A 748 -6.89 -33.49 11.79
CA ASN A 748 -7.96 -34.35 12.23
C ASN A 748 -9.28 -33.95 11.57
N SER A 749 -10.33 -34.70 11.81
CA SER A 749 -11.67 -34.47 11.23
C SER A 749 -12.20 -33.04 11.53
N TYR A 750 -11.81 -32.45 12.66
CA TYR A 750 -12.17 -31.07 13.01
C TYR A 750 -11.48 -30.06 12.08
N THR A 751 -10.18 -30.24 11.82
CA THR A 751 -9.44 -29.33 10.92
C THR A 751 -9.93 -29.43 9.48
N GLU A 752 -10.27 -30.61 9.00
CA GLU A 752 -10.84 -30.82 7.67
C GLU A 752 -12.22 -30.17 7.53
N MET A 753 -13.08 -30.32 8.54
CA MET A 753 -14.39 -29.70 8.57
C MET A 753 -14.26 -28.17 8.59
N ARG A 754 -13.41 -27.62 9.46
CA ARG A 754 -13.16 -26.17 9.53
C ARG A 754 -12.63 -25.62 8.22
N ASP A 755 -11.71 -26.32 7.56
CA ASP A 755 -11.19 -25.97 6.27
C ASP A 755 -12.28 -25.81 5.20
N ARG A 756 -13.19 -26.78 5.14
CA ARG A 756 -14.31 -26.74 4.20
C ARG A 756 -15.18 -25.51 4.42
N PHE A 757 -15.56 -25.24 5.67
CA PHE A 757 -16.40 -24.11 5.99
C PHE A 757 -15.72 -22.76 5.75
N GLU A 758 -14.45 -22.60 6.12
CA GLU A 758 -13.71 -21.37 5.85
C GLU A 758 -13.57 -21.12 4.35
N ASN A 759 -13.29 -22.14 3.54
CA ASN A 759 -13.24 -22.02 2.09
C ASN A 759 -14.60 -21.61 1.49
N GLN A 760 -15.69 -22.15 2.01
CA GLN A 760 -17.03 -21.79 1.57
C GLN A 760 -17.42 -20.37 1.99
N MET A 761 -17.05 -19.96 3.19
CA MET A 761 -17.43 -18.68 3.77
C MET A 761 -16.62 -17.51 3.18
N PHE A 762 -15.31 -17.69 3.00
CA PHE A 762 -14.41 -16.61 2.59
C PHE A 762 -13.97 -16.70 1.14
N GLU A 763 -14.37 -17.75 0.44
CA GLU A 763 -14.07 -17.97 -0.98
C GLU A 763 -12.57 -17.74 -1.34
N TYR A 764 -11.65 -18.26 -0.52
CA TYR A 764 -10.21 -18.06 -0.72
C TYR A 764 -9.71 -18.47 -2.10
N GLY A 765 -10.36 -19.46 -2.73
CA GLY A 765 -10.05 -19.88 -4.09
C GLY A 765 -10.25 -18.79 -5.14
N ASN A 766 -11.16 -17.86 -4.88
CA ASN A 766 -11.50 -16.76 -5.79
C ASN A 766 -10.67 -15.49 -5.57
N SER A 767 -9.72 -15.51 -4.63
CA SER A 767 -8.84 -14.37 -4.39
C SER A 767 -7.89 -14.12 -5.56
N THR A 768 -7.63 -12.87 -5.87
CA THR A 768 -6.58 -12.46 -6.82
C THR A 768 -5.18 -12.73 -6.27
N SER A 769 -5.03 -12.86 -4.95
CA SER A 769 -3.76 -13.16 -4.30
C SER A 769 -3.47 -14.66 -4.25
N ALA A 770 -2.36 -15.10 -4.84
CA ALA A 770 -1.87 -16.48 -4.77
C ALA A 770 -1.66 -16.98 -3.33
N LEU A 771 -1.26 -16.10 -2.41
CA LEU A 771 -1.06 -16.42 -1.00
C LEU A 771 -2.39 -16.72 -0.28
N VAL A 772 -3.44 -16.00 -0.62
CA VAL A 772 -4.79 -16.24 -0.07
C VAL A 772 -5.38 -17.51 -0.69
N ARG A 773 -5.24 -17.72 -2.00
CA ARG A 773 -5.70 -18.94 -2.66
C ARG A 773 -5.07 -20.21 -2.08
N LYS A 774 -3.84 -20.16 -1.58
CA LYS A 774 -3.22 -21.28 -0.85
C LYS A 774 -4.01 -21.71 0.39
N ALA A 775 -4.81 -20.85 0.96
CA ALA A 775 -5.69 -21.21 2.06
C ALA A 775 -6.80 -22.21 1.64
N SER A 776 -7.13 -22.31 0.35
CA SER A 776 -8.12 -23.24 -0.17
C SER A 776 -7.58 -24.63 -0.51
N LEU A 777 -6.25 -24.84 -0.51
CA LEU A 777 -5.63 -26.12 -0.85
C LEU A 777 -5.87 -27.17 0.25
N PRO A 778 -6.09 -28.46 -0.10
CA PRO A 778 -6.35 -29.51 0.87
C PRO A 778 -5.09 -29.99 1.58
N GLY A 779 -5.23 -30.38 2.86
CA GLY A 779 -4.28 -31.19 3.62
C GLY A 779 -2.87 -30.61 3.77
N LYS A 780 -1.85 -31.44 3.51
CA LYS A 780 -0.44 -31.12 3.72
C LYS A 780 0.12 -29.97 2.86
N GLN A 781 -0.58 -29.56 1.83
CA GLN A 781 -0.21 -28.44 0.97
C GLN A 781 -0.54 -27.08 1.60
N LYS A 782 -1.29 -27.05 2.69
CA LYS A 782 -1.56 -25.84 3.45
C LYS A 782 -0.29 -25.42 4.17
N THR A 783 0.17 -24.24 3.87
CA THR A 783 1.21 -23.64 4.68
C THR A 783 0.61 -23.29 6.05
N LYS A 784 1.28 -23.61 7.14
CA LYS A 784 0.91 -23.21 8.50
C LYS A 784 0.80 -21.70 8.70
N GLN A 785 1.08 -20.93 7.68
CA GLN A 785 1.07 -19.47 7.62
C GLN A 785 -0.02 -18.93 6.72
N CYS A 786 -1.02 -19.74 6.40
CA CYS A 786 -2.13 -19.27 5.61
C CYS A 786 -2.75 -18.03 6.23
N SER A 787 -3.25 -17.19 5.35
CA SER A 787 -4.11 -16.07 5.59
C SER A 787 -5.45 -16.47 6.21
N ARG A 788 -5.42 -17.38 7.17
CA ARG A 788 -6.61 -17.87 7.87
C ARG A 788 -6.96 -16.92 8.99
N PRO A 789 -8.25 -16.63 9.23
CA PRO A 789 -8.66 -15.66 10.22
C PRO A 789 -8.40 -16.11 11.66
N LEU A 790 -8.30 -15.14 12.54
CA LEU A 790 -8.48 -15.29 13.98
C LEU A 790 -9.97 -15.22 14.29
N TYR A 791 -10.39 -15.82 15.37
CA TYR A 791 -11.78 -15.87 15.79
C TYR A 791 -11.96 -15.38 17.23
N GLY A 792 -13.04 -14.66 17.48
CA GLY A 792 -13.48 -14.23 18.78
C GLY A 792 -14.96 -13.90 18.80
N ALA A 793 -15.44 -13.15 19.75
CA ALA A 793 -16.85 -12.85 19.90
C ALA A 793 -17.12 -11.37 20.21
N LEU A 794 -18.28 -10.85 19.77
CA LEU A 794 -18.79 -9.56 20.19
C LEU A 794 -19.46 -9.67 21.57
N GLN A 795 -19.12 -8.76 22.47
CA GLN A 795 -19.82 -8.58 23.73
C GLN A 795 -20.94 -7.55 23.56
N ILE A 796 -22.13 -8.03 23.19
CA ILE A 796 -23.29 -7.19 22.88
C ILE A 796 -23.86 -6.53 24.15
N ALA A 797 -23.91 -7.28 25.25
CA ALA A 797 -24.35 -6.76 26.54
C ALA A 797 -23.41 -7.22 27.66
N PRO A 798 -23.05 -6.36 28.63
CA PRO A 798 -22.23 -6.75 29.77
C PRO A 798 -23.02 -7.68 30.70
N ASP A 799 -22.43 -8.84 30.99
CA ASP A 799 -22.91 -9.74 32.06
C ASP A 799 -22.07 -9.49 33.33
N SER A 800 -22.70 -9.41 34.50
CA SER A 800 -22.01 -9.17 35.75
C SER A 800 -21.12 -10.32 36.25
N GLN A 801 -21.27 -11.52 35.69
CA GLN A 801 -20.56 -12.73 36.14
C GLN A 801 -19.55 -13.29 35.14
N THR A 802 -19.58 -12.88 33.91
CA THR A 802 -18.69 -13.37 32.87
C THR A 802 -17.94 -12.23 32.17
N VAL A 803 -16.83 -12.53 31.49
CA VAL A 803 -16.06 -11.60 30.68
C VAL A 803 -16.03 -12.05 29.25
N GLY A 804 -16.02 -11.09 28.33
CA GLY A 804 -16.01 -11.33 26.91
C GLY A 804 -17.33 -11.85 26.33
N GLY A 805 -17.40 -11.95 25.01
CA GLY A 805 -18.59 -12.37 24.27
C GLY A 805 -18.79 -13.89 24.20
N ALA A 806 -17.78 -14.70 24.50
CA ALA A 806 -17.82 -16.17 24.43
C ALA A 806 -17.18 -16.83 25.67
N PRO A 807 -17.80 -16.71 26.87
CA PRO A 807 -17.20 -17.16 28.13
C PRO A 807 -16.98 -18.68 28.23
N THR A 808 -17.59 -19.48 27.38
CA THR A 808 -17.35 -20.93 27.28
C THR A 808 -15.91 -21.26 26.89
N TYR A 809 -15.20 -20.37 26.23
CA TYR A 809 -13.78 -20.57 25.81
C TYR A 809 -12.76 -20.12 26.85
N GLY A 810 -13.20 -19.45 27.94
CA GLY A 810 -12.32 -19.06 29.03
C GLY A 810 -12.91 -17.98 29.93
N THR A 811 -12.42 -17.92 31.17
CA THR A 811 -12.84 -16.97 32.20
C THR A 811 -12.02 -15.68 32.26
N ALA A 812 -11.08 -15.53 31.32
CA ALA A 812 -10.40 -14.27 31.00
C ALA A 812 -10.67 -13.90 29.55
N ALA A 813 -10.68 -12.61 29.23
CA ALA A 813 -10.87 -12.15 27.87
C ALA A 813 -9.98 -10.93 27.58
N PHE A 814 -9.31 -10.96 26.43
CA PHE A 814 -8.75 -9.76 25.82
C PHE A 814 -9.87 -8.94 25.21
N GLN A 815 -9.86 -7.66 25.45
CA GLN A 815 -10.68 -6.70 24.75
C GLN A 815 -9.82 -6.02 23.68
N LEU A 816 -10.35 -5.96 22.46
CA LEU A 816 -9.66 -5.41 21.30
C LEU A 816 -10.09 -3.97 21.04
N SER A 817 -9.17 -3.16 20.51
CA SER A 817 -9.44 -1.80 20.10
C SER A 817 -10.36 -1.76 18.87
N GLU A 818 -10.98 -0.60 18.64
CA GLU A 818 -11.82 -0.36 17.45
C GLU A 818 -11.02 -0.48 16.14
N ASP A 819 -9.74 -0.16 16.15
CA ASP A 819 -8.87 -0.25 14.98
C ASP A 819 -8.69 -1.70 14.50
N ALA A 820 -8.71 -2.67 15.43
CA ALA A 820 -8.68 -4.09 15.09
C ALA A 820 -9.87 -4.52 14.22
N ARG A 821 -11.02 -3.83 14.28
CA ARG A 821 -12.24 -4.11 13.51
C ARG A 821 -12.07 -3.90 12.00
N ARG A 822 -11.04 -3.18 11.57
CA ARG A 822 -10.84 -2.78 10.18
C ARG A 822 -10.81 -3.95 9.18
N TYR A 823 -10.25 -5.08 9.58
CA TYR A 823 -10.13 -6.27 8.74
C TYR A 823 -10.96 -7.45 9.24
N MET A 824 -12.14 -7.18 9.80
CA MET A 824 -12.99 -8.21 10.38
C MET A 824 -14.29 -8.41 9.60
N THR A 825 -14.67 -9.65 9.47
CA THR A 825 -16.04 -10.09 9.14
C THR A 825 -16.72 -10.66 10.37
N PHE A 826 -18.05 -10.77 10.33
CA PHE A 826 -18.86 -11.22 11.45
C PHE A 826 -19.90 -12.22 10.99
N THR A 827 -20.24 -13.18 11.85
CA THR A 827 -21.35 -14.13 11.68
C THR A 827 -22.25 -14.13 12.89
N ALA A 828 -23.54 -14.41 12.67
CA ALA A 828 -24.57 -14.32 13.71
C ALA A 828 -24.47 -15.41 14.81
N ALA A 829 -23.57 -16.38 14.63
CA ALA A 829 -23.24 -17.43 15.61
C ALA A 829 -21.89 -18.05 15.23
N ASP A 830 -21.43 -19.06 15.98
CA ASP A 830 -20.24 -19.84 15.62
C ASP A 830 -20.34 -20.33 14.18
N SER A 831 -19.46 -19.82 13.33
CA SER A 831 -19.46 -20.07 11.89
C SER A 831 -19.29 -21.55 11.54
N LEU A 832 -18.57 -22.29 12.38
CA LEU A 832 -18.37 -23.74 12.21
C LEU A 832 -19.63 -24.53 12.50
N SER A 833 -20.40 -24.13 13.53
CA SER A 833 -21.62 -24.82 13.93
C SER A 833 -22.81 -24.51 13.02
N THR A 834 -22.83 -23.36 12.37
CA THR A 834 -23.96 -22.90 11.54
C THR A 834 -23.77 -23.17 10.06
N GLY A 835 -22.55 -23.50 9.61
CA GLY A 835 -22.23 -23.67 8.19
C GLY A 835 -22.41 -22.38 7.39
N ALA A 836 -22.01 -21.23 7.97
CA ALA A 836 -22.13 -19.92 7.34
C ALA A 836 -21.47 -19.88 5.96
N ALA A 837 -22.05 -19.13 5.04
CA ALA A 837 -21.54 -18.89 3.70
C ALA A 837 -21.29 -17.39 3.48
N LEU A 838 -20.67 -17.00 2.37
CA LEU A 838 -20.37 -15.60 2.05
C LEU A 838 -21.61 -14.68 2.16
N LYS A 839 -22.79 -15.16 1.79
CA LYS A 839 -24.05 -14.42 1.91
C LYS A 839 -24.46 -14.08 3.36
N ASP A 840 -23.93 -14.81 4.34
CA ASP A 840 -24.24 -14.67 5.76
C ASP A 840 -23.21 -13.82 6.52
N LEU A 841 -22.15 -13.38 5.81
CA LEU A 841 -21.10 -12.52 6.37
C LEU A 841 -21.59 -11.08 6.48
N ALA A 842 -21.21 -10.47 7.58
CA ALA A 842 -21.31 -9.03 7.82
C ALA A 842 -19.91 -8.40 7.85
N SER A 843 -19.86 -7.09 7.63
CA SER A 843 -18.65 -6.27 7.75
C SER A 843 -19.00 -4.92 8.36
N ARG A 844 -17.99 -4.11 8.65
CA ARG A 844 -18.21 -2.71 9.01
C ARG A 844 -19.02 -2.02 7.89
N GLY A 845 -20.17 -1.44 8.25
CA GLY A 845 -21.08 -0.78 7.31
C GLY A 845 -22.15 -1.69 6.66
N ASN A 846 -22.11 -3.00 6.88
CA ASN A 846 -23.18 -3.94 6.52
C ASN A 846 -23.32 -5.05 7.55
N VAL A 847 -23.97 -4.75 8.69
CA VAL A 847 -24.23 -5.70 9.78
C VAL A 847 -25.60 -6.38 9.66
N PHE A 848 -26.38 -6.10 8.63
CA PHE A 848 -27.74 -6.65 8.43
C PHE A 848 -27.78 -8.18 8.40
N PRO A 849 -26.81 -8.91 7.84
CA PRO A 849 -26.79 -10.37 7.90
C PRO A 849 -26.79 -10.91 9.34
N LEU A 850 -26.19 -10.20 10.29
CA LEU A 850 -26.21 -10.61 11.70
C LEU A 850 -27.63 -10.60 12.25
N ILE A 851 -28.39 -9.55 11.97
CA ILE A 851 -29.77 -9.39 12.46
C ILE A 851 -30.69 -10.42 11.80
N THR A 852 -30.53 -10.64 10.50
CA THR A 852 -31.30 -11.64 9.76
C THR A 852 -31.11 -13.04 10.30
N ASN A 853 -29.87 -13.44 10.54
CA ASN A 853 -29.47 -14.79 10.88
C ASN A 853 -29.27 -15.02 12.39
N MET A 854 -29.54 -14.01 13.24
CA MET A 854 -29.34 -14.06 14.67
C MET A 854 -30.22 -15.12 15.32
N ARG A 855 -29.68 -15.87 16.28
CA ARG A 855 -30.43 -16.85 17.06
C ARG A 855 -31.40 -16.15 18.06
N PRO A 856 -32.48 -16.84 18.48
CA PRO A 856 -33.41 -16.26 19.44
C PRO A 856 -32.73 -15.75 20.72
N ASP A 857 -31.82 -16.52 21.30
CA ASP A 857 -31.10 -16.16 22.52
C ASP A 857 -30.23 -14.91 22.33
N THR A 858 -29.50 -14.83 21.19
CA THR A 858 -28.69 -13.67 20.85
C THR A 858 -29.57 -12.44 20.59
N TRP A 859 -30.74 -12.63 19.98
CA TRP A 859 -31.73 -11.56 19.80
C TRP A 859 -32.24 -11.02 21.14
N GLU A 860 -32.47 -11.90 22.12
CA GLU A 860 -32.90 -11.50 23.47
C GLU A 860 -31.82 -10.67 24.18
N VAL A 861 -30.53 -11.04 24.01
CA VAL A 861 -29.39 -10.28 24.52
C VAL A 861 -29.33 -8.90 23.87
N LEU A 862 -29.50 -8.82 22.54
CA LEU A 862 -29.51 -7.56 21.79
C LEU A 862 -30.69 -6.68 22.25
N ASN A 863 -31.88 -7.24 22.39
CA ASN A 863 -33.09 -6.54 22.85
C ASN A 863 -32.94 -6.01 24.29
N ALA A 864 -32.28 -6.79 25.15
CA ALA A 864 -31.94 -6.34 26.51
C ALA A 864 -30.97 -5.16 26.49
N ALA A 865 -29.96 -5.20 25.61
CA ALA A 865 -29.00 -4.10 25.42
C ALA A 865 -29.69 -2.82 24.90
N LEU A 866 -30.63 -2.95 23.96
CA LEU A 866 -31.44 -1.84 23.45
C LEU A 866 -32.27 -1.18 24.56
N ASN A 867 -32.82 -1.98 25.44
CA ASN A 867 -33.63 -1.51 26.58
C ASN A 867 -32.83 -1.14 27.84
N LYS A 868 -31.48 -1.16 27.72
CA LYS A 868 -30.57 -0.94 28.85
C LYS A 868 -30.89 -1.81 30.09
N SER A 869 -31.35 -3.04 29.85
CA SER A 869 -31.70 -4.03 30.87
C SER A 869 -30.71 -5.20 30.87
N LEU A 870 -30.68 -5.98 31.95
CA LEU A 870 -29.90 -7.22 31.97
C LEU A 870 -30.65 -8.30 31.18
N PRO A 871 -29.97 -9.06 30.30
CA PRO A 871 -30.60 -10.14 29.58
C PRO A 871 -31.05 -11.28 30.51
N ALA A 872 -32.24 -11.83 30.27
CA ALA A 872 -32.72 -12.99 31.03
C ALA A 872 -31.99 -14.29 30.64
N VAL A 873 -31.46 -14.33 29.43
CA VAL A 873 -30.69 -15.46 28.86
C VAL A 873 -29.20 -15.17 28.93
N ARG A 874 -28.43 -16.12 29.43
CA ARG A 874 -26.95 -16.05 29.40
C ARG A 874 -26.41 -16.64 28.11
N VAL A 875 -25.41 -15.97 27.51
CA VAL A 875 -24.62 -16.52 26.39
C VAL A 875 -23.68 -17.60 26.94
N THR A 876 -24.22 -18.82 27.18
CA THR A 876 -23.46 -19.94 27.75
C THR A 876 -23.07 -20.99 26.73
N GLU A 877 -23.76 -21.03 25.57
CA GLU A 877 -23.52 -22.02 24.54
C GLU A 877 -22.67 -21.45 23.39
N SER A 878 -21.79 -22.27 22.82
CA SER A 878 -20.89 -21.90 21.73
C SER A 878 -21.59 -21.39 20.46
N SER A 879 -22.90 -21.59 20.35
CA SER A 879 -23.71 -21.21 19.19
C SER A 879 -24.54 -19.93 19.41
N SER A 880 -24.48 -19.30 20.56
CA SER A 880 -25.37 -18.19 20.97
C SER A 880 -24.68 -16.83 21.03
N TYR A 881 -23.54 -16.67 20.37
CA TYR A 881 -22.81 -15.40 20.32
C TYR A 881 -22.57 -14.95 18.85
N VAL A 882 -22.27 -13.69 18.66
CA VAL A 882 -21.82 -13.17 17.37
C VAL A 882 -20.32 -13.38 17.28
N GLU A 883 -19.89 -14.18 16.31
CA GLU A 883 -18.47 -14.46 16.08
C GLU A 883 -17.86 -13.40 15.15
N TRP A 884 -16.66 -12.95 15.45
CA TRP A 884 -15.84 -12.17 14.52
C TRP A 884 -14.67 -12.99 13.97
N GLN A 885 -14.28 -12.68 12.74
CA GLN A 885 -13.16 -13.29 12.04
C GLN A 885 -12.20 -12.20 11.55
N SER A 886 -10.99 -12.13 12.11
CA SER A 886 -9.98 -11.18 11.65
C SER A 886 -9.15 -11.75 10.50
N HIS A 887 -9.12 -11.03 9.38
CA HIS A 887 -8.33 -11.35 8.17
C HIS A 887 -6.91 -10.77 8.23
N ALA A 888 -6.55 -10.09 9.29
CA ALA A 888 -5.20 -9.62 9.60
C ALA A 888 -4.78 -10.14 10.99
N PRO A 889 -3.48 -10.29 11.27
CA PRO A 889 -3.01 -10.58 12.61
C PRO A 889 -3.43 -9.47 13.57
N VAL A 890 -4.04 -9.82 14.68
CA VAL A 890 -4.28 -8.90 15.78
C VAL A 890 -2.98 -8.72 16.55
N GLN A 891 -2.49 -7.49 16.64
CA GLN A 891 -1.26 -7.15 17.33
C GLN A 891 -1.52 -6.92 18.82
N TRP A 892 -0.47 -6.95 19.66
CA TRP A 892 -0.63 -6.74 21.10
C TRP A 892 -0.99 -5.29 21.46
N ASP A 893 -0.64 -4.33 20.62
CA ASP A 893 -1.01 -2.92 20.73
C ASP A 893 -2.46 -2.63 20.31
N GLU A 894 -3.11 -3.58 19.63
CA GLU A 894 -4.55 -3.54 19.34
C GLU A 894 -5.40 -4.13 20.48
N MET A 895 -4.78 -4.53 21.59
CA MET A 895 -5.46 -5.04 22.79
C MET A 895 -5.50 -3.96 23.86
N GLU A 896 -6.69 -3.55 24.25
CA GLU A 896 -6.87 -2.51 25.25
C GLU A 896 -6.56 -3.02 26.66
N PHE A 897 -7.08 -4.18 27.01
CA PHE A 897 -6.82 -4.83 28.31
C PHE A 897 -7.21 -6.31 28.31
N LEU A 898 -6.71 -7.00 29.35
CA LEU A 898 -7.08 -8.38 29.71
C LEU A 898 -7.94 -8.35 30.99
N GLU A 899 -9.19 -8.77 30.89
CA GLU A 899 -10.15 -8.78 32.00
C GLU A 899 -10.36 -10.21 32.51
N PHE A 900 -10.44 -10.36 33.84
CA PHE A 900 -10.74 -11.61 34.52
C PHE A 900 -12.12 -11.57 35.18
N ALA A 901 -12.91 -12.62 34.99
CA ALA A 901 -14.20 -12.76 35.65
C ALA A 901 -14.10 -13.12 37.14
N ARG A 902 -13.03 -13.82 37.55
CA ARG A 902 -12.88 -14.39 38.87
C ARG A 902 -11.60 -13.92 39.52
N ARG A 903 -11.70 -13.49 40.80
CA ARG A 903 -10.54 -13.03 41.57
C ARG A 903 -9.48 -14.13 41.76
N ALA A 904 -9.89 -15.39 41.97
CA ALA A 904 -8.97 -16.52 42.11
C ALA A 904 -8.16 -16.78 40.83
N ASP A 905 -8.77 -16.63 39.63
CA ASP A 905 -8.09 -16.79 38.35
C ASP A 905 -7.13 -15.63 38.09
N PHE A 906 -7.51 -14.41 38.46
CA PHE A 906 -6.68 -13.20 38.39
C PHE A 906 -5.43 -13.34 39.28
N GLU A 907 -5.60 -13.68 40.58
CA GLU A 907 -4.49 -13.85 41.52
C GLU A 907 -3.54 -15.00 41.07
N LYS A 908 -4.12 -16.13 40.63
CA LYS A 908 -3.35 -17.26 40.12
C LYS A 908 -2.57 -16.93 38.87
N ALA A 909 -3.15 -16.14 37.93
CA ALA A 909 -2.48 -15.70 36.72
C ALA A 909 -1.30 -14.77 37.04
N LEU A 910 -1.48 -13.81 37.92
CA LEU A 910 -0.42 -12.90 38.36
C LEU A 910 0.66 -13.58 39.20
N ALA A 911 0.37 -14.70 39.85
CA ALA A 911 1.38 -15.48 40.56
C ALA A 911 2.23 -16.36 39.64
N ALA A 912 1.86 -16.55 38.37
CA ALA A 912 2.60 -17.37 37.41
C ALA A 912 3.70 -16.55 36.71
N PRO A 913 5.00 -16.90 36.86
CA PRO A 913 6.11 -16.14 36.30
C PRO A 913 6.01 -15.96 34.77
N SER A 914 5.52 -16.97 34.05
CA SER A 914 5.32 -16.89 32.60
C SER A 914 4.23 -15.92 32.18
N THR A 915 3.17 -15.76 32.99
CA THR A 915 2.10 -14.79 32.74
C THR A 915 2.56 -13.37 33.06
N LEU A 916 3.29 -13.17 34.17
CA LEU A 916 3.88 -11.87 34.48
C LEU A 916 4.88 -11.45 33.40
N ALA A 917 5.78 -12.33 32.96
CA ALA A 917 6.70 -12.04 31.88
C ALA A 917 5.97 -11.70 30.57
N PHE A 918 4.81 -12.30 30.28
CA PHE A 918 3.97 -11.96 29.15
C PHE A 918 3.35 -10.57 29.31
N ILE A 919 2.74 -10.27 30.45
CA ILE A 919 2.10 -8.98 30.75
C ILE A 919 3.13 -7.85 30.67
N GLU A 920 4.30 -8.02 31.28
CA GLU A 920 5.39 -7.04 31.26
C GLU A 920 5.95 -6.85 29.84
N ARG A 921 6.18 -7.95 29.13
CA ARG A 921 6.78 -7.92 27.79
C ARG A 921 5.91 -7.18 26.77
N PHE A 922 4.61 -7.29 26.86
CA PHE A 922 3.67 -6.71 25.90
C PHE A 922 2.87 -5.54 26.48
N SER A 923 3.20 -5.11 27.69
CA SER A 923 2.54 -3.97 28.39
C SER A 923 1.01 -4.11 28.42
N VAL A 924 0.51 -5.33 28.61
CA VAL A 924 -0.92 -5.62 28.61
C VAL A 924 -1.54 -5.08 29.91
N ASN A 925 -2.52 -4.20 29.78
CA ASN A 925 -3.32 -3.76 30.93
C ASN A 925 -4.16 -4.92 31.46
N VAL A 926 -4.15 -5.15 32.75
CA VAL A 926 -4.87 -6.27 33.37
C VAL A 926 -5.84 -5.75 34.42
N ARG A 927 -7.08 -6.22 34.37
CA ARG A 927 -8.09 -5.82 35.34
C ARG A 927 -8.94 -6.99 35.80
N LEU A 928 -9.51 -6.86 36.99
CA LEU A 928 -10.55 -7.75 37.48
C LEU A 928 -11.91 -7.08 37.27
N LYS A 929 -12.88 -7.80 36.73
CA LYS A 929 -14.21 -7.28 36.50
C LYS A 929 -14.87 -6.80 37.79
N GLY A 930 -15.36 -5.56 37.76
CA GLY A 930 -16.06 -4.94 38.88
C GLY A 930 -15.18 -4.22 39.91
N LEU A 931 -13.86 -4.04 39.60
CA LEU A 931 -12.96 -3.20 40.38
C LEU A 931 -12.60 -1.92 39.65
#